data_856c298c7f9777458c357c98ba811d32
#
_entry.id   856c298c7f9777458c357c98ba811d32
#
_cell.length_a   1.000
_cell.length_b   1.000
_cell.length_c   1.000
_cell.angle_alpha   90.00
_cell.angle_beta   90.00
_cell.angle_gamma   90.00
#
_symmetry.space_group_name_H-M   'P 1'
#
loop_
_entity.id
_entity.type
_entity.pdbx_description
1 polymer ?
#
loop_
_entity_poly.entity_id
_entity_poly.type
_entity_poly.pdbx_seq_one_letter_code
_entity_poly.pdbx_strand_id
1 'polypeptide(L)'
;MNRKTTLRLLSMILILAFVLTGCSQPAPTPAPAPPAAPAPTTAPAPTAAPAPTAAPAAPAPTTAPAPTAAPAGAPASKYNDAPILAEQVKAGKLPPVGERLPQNPLVLYAPEIGQYGGVWHRGFLGPSDRNGLIRVVNDGLVRFSIDGASVEMKYAESVTPNATFTEWTIKLRKGSKWSDGQPFTADDIMFWYNDVVNNKDLMPSVPSWLLNKDGSKVKVEKVDDLSVKFTFGAAMTLFLPEIAQKDAGDKNYPMFLPAHYLKQFHASYANKADLDKLVADAKLKTWTELFYLRQDQFDNPDLPVMSAWMATNRYSEQIFTMRRNPYYVGVDKAGNQLPYMDEVQFKFFADAAALNLAAIAGELDEQERQISLANYPVLKEEEAKSGKYKIYLWSSTGGDEAGIIFNLTYKKDPELTAMWTQLDFRKAVSYAINRPEIQQSVFLGTGEPRMGIIKKGSPWYPGDEWAYKYTEFKPDEANALLDGLGYTKRDSEGYRLLPSGKRVGFELSAVPALGAYVDVAQLAVADLKKVGIWVDLQIRERDLHFQMREANDLQAEVWNQDSAGTMFSGSTKFDIRMPIYGNLTYGPLFKTWYDTGGKDGVEPPAPWKQIVTLQDEAKSAAPDRQAQIAQEIFKLWVDNLYDIGTVGLTAADQGVAVVNVKLHNVPESLTKDWALRTPGNGKPETWFFVK
;
A
#
# COMPACT_ATOMS: atom_id res chain seq x y z
N MET A 1 -59.28 -29.98 -26.36
CA MET A 1 -57.91 -29.88 -25.80
C MET A 1 -57.44 -28.42 -25.87
N ASN A 2 -57.11 -27.83 -24.75
CA ASN A 2 -56.99 -26.36 -24.59
C ASN A 2 -55.63 -25.88 -25.08
N ARG A 3 -55.59 -24.80 -25.86
CA ARG A 3 -54.35 -24.20 -26.48
C ARG A 3 -53.17 -24.02 -25.52
N LYS A 4 -53.44 -23.86 -24.20
CA LYS A 4 -52.42 -23.77 -23.13
C LYS A 4 -51.77 -25.11 -22.80
N THR A 5 -52.41 -26.25 -23.04
CA THR A 5 -51.84 -27.57 -22.77
C THR A 5 -50.92 -28.02 -23.92
N THR A 6 -51.25 -27.62 -25.15
CA THR A 6 -50.41 -27.90 -26.33
C THR A 6 -49.09 -27.12 -26.31
N LEU A 7 -49.10 -25.85 -25.79
CA LEU A 7 -47.87 -25.04 -25.66
C LEU A 7 -46.93 -25.58 -24.56
N ARG A 8 -47.49 -26.14 -23.47
CA ARG A 8 -46.66 -26.74 -22.41
C ARG A 8 -46.04 -28.08 -22.80
N LEU A 9 -46.71 -28.86 -23.64
CA LEU A 9 -46.13 -30.10 -24.19
C LEU A 9 -45.03 -29.80 -25.24
N LEU A 10 -45.20 -28.79 -26.07
CA LEU A 10 -44.14 -28.36 -27.01
C LEU A 10 -42.89 -27.81 -26.31
N SER A 11 -43.07 -27.05 -25.21
CA SER A 11 -41.94 -26.57 -24.42
C SER A 11 -41.19 -27.68 -23.70
N MET A 12 -41.86 -28.72 -23.22
CA MET A 12 -41.23 -29.89 -22.59
C MET A 12 -40.46 -30.75 -23.60
N ILE A 13 -40.97 -30.90 -24.84
CA ILE A 13 -40.30 -31.64 -25.89
C ILE A 13 -39.06 -30.89 -26.43
N LEU A 14 -39.09 -29.55 -26.49
CA LEU A 14 -37.90 -28.74 -26.85
C LEU A 14 -36.81 -28.80 -25.77
N ILE A 15 -37.17 -28.88 -24.49
CA ILE A 15 -36.19 -29.00 -23.39
C ILE A 15 -35.55 -30.39 -23.38
N LEU A 16 -36.32 -31.45 -23.70
CA LEU A 16 -35.77 -32.80 -23.81
C LEU A 16 -34.90 -33.02 -25.05
N ALA A 17 -35.11 -32.27 -26.14
CA ALA A 17 -34.28 -32.33 -27.34
C ALA A 17 -32.91 -31.61 -27.17
N PHE A 18 -32.83 -30.61 -26.27
CA PHE A 18 -31.59 -29.94 -25.96
C PHE A 18 -30.67 -30.71 -24.99
N VAL A 19 -31.20 -31.67 -24.25
CA VAL A 19 -30.41 -32.51 -23.30
C VAL A 19 -29.78 -33.72 -24.02
N LEU A 20 -30.22 -34.07 -25.24
CA LEU A 20 -29.73 -35.25 -25.98
C LEU A 20 -28.73 -34.91 -27.11
N THR A 21 -28.43 -33.64 -27.36
CA THR A 21 -27.45 -33.23 -28.40
C THR A 21 -26.17 -32.59 -27.85
N GLY A 22 -25.96 -32.60 -26.53
CA GLY A 22 -24.72 -32.13 -25.92
C GLY A 22 -23.90 -33.29 -25.40
N CYS A 23 -22.93 -33.74 -26.17
CA CYS A 23 -21.66 -34.36 -25.78
C CYS A 23 -21.19 -35.40 -26.77
N SER A 24 -20.64 -34.98 -27.88
CA SER A 24 -19.50 -35.67 -28.47
C SER A 24 -18.37 -34.68 -28.67
N GLN A 25 -17.67 -34.37 -27.58
CA GLN A 25 -16.31 -33.89 -27.70
C GLN A 25 -15.45 -35.04 -28.22
N PRO A 26 -14.61 -34.85 -29.26
CA PRO A 26 -13.61 -35.81 -29.60
C PRO A 26 -12.69 -36.03 -28.37
N ALA A 27 -12.40 -37.30 -28.11
CA ALA A 27 -11.47 -37.70 -27.07
C ALA A 27 -10.16 -36.90 -27.21
N PRO A 28 -9.59 -36.38 -26.10
CA PRO A 28 -8.31 -35.71 -26.18
C PRO A 28 -7.28 -36.67 -26.71
N THR A 29 -6.55 -36.25 -27.78
CA THR A 29 -5.37 -36.95 -28.28
C THR A 29 -4.43 -37.19 -27.09
N PRO A 30 -3.94 -38.42 -26.86
CA PRO A 30 -3.01 -38.64 -25.76
C PRO A 30 -1.78 -37.77 -25.98
N ALA A 31 -1.38 -37.06 -24.94
CA ALA A 31 -0.14 -36.31 -24.92
C ALA A 31 1.03 -37.22 -25.29
N PRO A 32 2.01 -36.76 -26.07
CA PRO A 32 3.20 -37.54 -26.37
C PRO A 32 3.88 -37.94 -25.08
N ALA A 33 4.25 -39.19 -24.93
CA ALA A 33 4.98 -39.70 -23.80
C ALA A 33 6.27 -38.86 -23.59
N PRO A 34 6.64 -38.54 -22.36
CA PRO A 34 7.88 -37.86 -22.08
C PRO A 34 9.06 -38.70 -22.65
N PRO A 35 10.08 -38.04 -23.18
CA PRO A 35 11.27 -38.77 -23.69
C PRO A 35 11.87 -39.60 -22.55
N ALA A 36 12.23 -40.85 -22.85
CA ALA A 36 12.85 -41.74 -21.89
C ALA A 36 14.12 -41.10 -21.32
N ALA A 37 14.25 -41.16 -20.00
CA ALA A 37 15.44 -40.69 -19.33
C ALA A 37 16.68 -41.40 -19.93
N PRO A 38 17.79 -40.69 -20.19
CA PRO A 38 19.02 -41.32 -20.67
C PRO A 38 19.52 -42.32 -19.64
N ALA A 39 19.97 -43.47 -20.12
CA ALA A 39 20.56 -44.52 -19.31
C ALA A 39 21.75 -43.96 -18.51
N PRO A 40 21.97 -44.41 -17.28
CA PRO A 40 23.08 -43.94 -16.46
C PRO A 40 24.40 -44.26 -17.16
N THR A 41 25.15 -43.24 -17.50
CA THR A 41 26.51 -43.33 -17.96
C THR A 41 27.37 -43.79 -16.81
N THR A 42 28.01 -44.93 -16.95
CA THR A 42 28.98 -45.44 -15.95
C THR A 42 30.10 -44.41 -15.81
N ALA A 43 30.34 -43.98 -14.58
CA ALA A 43 31.44 -43.10 -14.22
C ALA A 43 32.79 -43.78 -14.57
N PRO A 44 33.73 -43.03 -15.16
CA PRO A 44 35.07 -43.55 -15.38
C PRO A 44 35.76 -43.90 -14.03
N ALA A 45 36.51 -44.98 -13.99
CA ALA A 45 37.27 -45.41 -12.85
C ALA A 45 38.25 -44.30 -12.40
N PRO A 46 38.49 -44.12 -11.12
CA PRO A 46 39.40 -43.11 -10.61
C PRO A 46 40.84 -43.40 -11.06
N THR A 47 41.44 -42.43 -11.74
CA THR A 47 42.86 -42.43 -12.09
C THR A 47 43.69 -42.39 -10.79
N ALA A 48 44.64 -43.28 -10.65
CA ALA A 48 45.53 -43.36 -9.50
C ALA A 48 46.28 -42.03 -9.28
N ALA A 49 46.28 -41.56 -8.05
CA ALA A 49 47.01 -40.35 -7.64
C ALA A 49 48.53 -40.58 -7.78
N PRO A 50 49.29 -39.56 -8.22
CA PRO A 50 50.76 -39.65 -8.23
C PRO A 50 51.32 -39.72 -6.82
N ALA A 51 52.39 -40.51 -6.66
CA ALA A 51 53.09 -40.72 -5.41
C ALA A 51 53.60 -39.38 -4.82
N PRO A 52 53.58 -39.21 -3.49
CA PRO A 52 54.00 -37.97 -2.85
C PRO A 52 55.50 -37.75 -2.99
N THR A 53 55.87 -36.56 -3.51
CA THR A 53 57.22 -36.05 -3.51
C THR A 53 57.67 -35.76 -2.06
N ALA A 54 58.85 -36.20 -1.65
CA ALA A 54 59.40 -36.06 -0.30
C ALA A 54 59.41 -34.55 0.12
N ALA A 55 58.85 -34.27 1.28
CA ALA A 55 58.86 -32.95 1.91
C ALA A 55 60.29 -32.57 2.40
N PRO A 56 60.67 -31.32 2.33
CA PRO A 56 61.89 -30.81 2.97
C PRO A 56 61.78 -30.91 4.49
N ALA A 57 62.92 -31.17 5.13
CA ALA A 57 63.04 -31.35 6.58
C ALA A 57 62.53 -30.13 7.36
N ALA A 58 61.74 -30.38 8.40
CA ALA A 58 61.19 -29.40 9.29
C ALA A 58 62.28 -28.72 10.12
N PRO A 59 62.22 -27.39 10.35
CA PRO A 59 63.10 -26.73 11.34
C PRO A 59 62.69 -27.14 12.76
N ALA A 60 63.66 -27.12 13.66
CA ALA A 60 63.55 -27.56 15.06
C ALA A 60 62.41 -26.82 15.83
N PRO A 61 61.80 -27.46 16.83
CA PRO A 61 60.65 -26.88 17.54
C PRO A 61 61.10 -25.65 18.36
N THR A 62 60.54 -24.48 17.99
CA THR A 62 60.56 -23.31 18.84
C THR A 62 59.54 -23.52 19.97
N THR A 63 59.97 -23.35 21.21
CA THR A 63 59.11 -23.42 22.39
C THR A 63 57.87 -22.54 22.24
N ALA A 64 56.69 -23.15 22.35
CA ALA A 64 55.45 -22.45 22.34
C ALA A 64 55.38 -21.40 23.47
N PRO A 65 54.92 -20.16 23.20
CA PRO A 65 54.61 -19.21 24.27
C PRO A 65 53.51 -19.78 25.15
N ALA A 66 53.62 -19.55 26.46
CA ALA A 66 52.60 -19.94 27.43
C ALA A 66 51.20 -19.42 26.99
N PRO A 67 50.11 -20.14 27.27
CA PRO A 67 48.79 -19.73 26.89
C PRO A 67 48.49 -18.35 27.52
N THR A 68 48.32 -17.34 26.67
CA THR A 68 47.84 -16.04 27.09
C THR A 68 46.49 -16.25 27.75
N ALA A 69 46.33 -15.77 28.98
CA ALA A 69 45.06 -15.83 29.71
C ALA A 69 43.97 -15.27 28.81
N ALA A 70 42.84 -15.98 28.76
CA ALA A 70 41.65 -15.50 28.04
C ALA A 70 41.36 -14.05 28.44
N PRO A 71 41.01 -13.19 27.50
CA PRO A 71 40.68 -11.80 27.84
C PRO A 71 39.58 -11.81 28.90
N ALA A 72 39.80 -11.04 29.99
CA ALA A 72 38.81 -10.82 31.02
C ALA A 72 37.51 -10.44 30.34
N GLY A 73 36.40 -11.10 30.70
CA GLY A 73 35.14 -11.02 30.05
C GLY A 73 34.75 -9.57 29.74
N ALA A 74 34.40 -9.32 28.49
CA ALA A 74 33.83 -8.05 28.08
C ALA A 74 32.69 -7.68 29.04
N PRO A 75 32.53 -6.40 29.43
CA PRO A 75 31.44 -6.00 30.30
C PRO A 75 30.13 -6.50 29.73
N ALA A 76 29.27 -7.10 30.59
CA ALA A 76 28.00 -7.65 30.18
C ALA A 76 27.25 -6.61 29.34
N SER A 77 26.87 -6.98 28.11
CA SER A 77 26.12 -6.08 27.26
C SER A 77 24.82 -5.71 27.95
N LYS A 78 24.47 -4.41 27.93
CA LYS A 78 23.17 -3.94 28.40
C LYS A 78 22.01 -4.41 27.51
N TYR A 79 22.32 -5.09 26.39
CA TYR A 79 21.36 -5.58 25.43
C TYR A 79 21.35 -7.11 25.40
N ASN A 80 20.16 -7.68 25.18
CA ASN A 80 19.93 -9.10 25.10
C ASN A 80 19.69 -9.54 23.66
N ASP A 81 20.20 -10.72 23.34
CA ASP A 81 20.08 -11.34 22.02
C ASP A 81 18.90 -12.30 21.95
N ALA A 82 18.32 -12.46 20.75
CA ALA A 82 17.44 -13.59 20.50
C ALA A 82 18.23 -14.91 20.58
N PRO A 83 17.68 -16.00 21.17
CA PRO A 83 18.38 -17.26 21.35
C PRO A 83 19.02 -17.80 20.08
N ILE A 84 18.32 -17.72 18.94
CA ILE A 84 18.83 -18.16 17.64
C ILE A 84 20.05 -17.36 17.17
N LEU A 85 20.15 -16.08 17.52
CA LEU A 85 21.30 -15.23 17.21
C LEU A 85 22.44 -15.45 18.22
N ALA A 86 22.11 -15.66 19.49
CA ALA A 86 23.11 -15.98 20.53
C ALA A 86 23.92 -17.25 20.19
N GLU A 87 23.28 -18.25 19.57
CA GLU A 87 23.97 -19.43 19.07
C GLU A 87 24.95 -19.13 17.93
N GLN A 88 24.58 -18.21 17.04
CA GLN A 88 25.45 -17.76 15.94
C GLN A 88 26.63 -16.95 16.48
N VAL A 89 26.43 -16.14 17.52
CA VAL A 89 27.50 -15.42 18.23
C VAL A 89 28.47 -16.43 18.86
N LYS A 90 27.96 -17.43 19.57
CA LYS A 90 28.75 -18.54 20.13
C LYS A 90 29.57 -19.27 19.07
N ALA A 91 29.01 -19.47 17.90
CA ALA A 91 29.66 -20.13 16.76
C ALA A 91 30.66 -19.23 16.02
N GLY A 92 30.85 -17.96 16.44
CA GLY A 92 31.71 -16.97 15.78
C GLY A 92 31.21 -16.50 14.42
N LYS A 93 29.92 -16.73 14.11
CA LYS A 93 29.30 -16.32 12.83
C LYS A 93 28.74 -14.91 12.88
N LEU A 94 28.46 -14.38 14.06
CA LEU A 94 27.96 -13.02 14.29
C LEU A 94 28.76 -12.36 15.42
N PRO A 95 28.95 -11.04 15.36
CA PRO A 95 29.45 -10.26 16.50
C PRO A 95 28.45 -10.27 17.65
N PRO A 96 28.87 -9.97 18.88
CA PRO A 96 27.96 -9.75 20.02
C PRO A 96 26.90 -8.67 19.73
N VAL A 97 25.74 -8.77 20.36
CA VAL A 97 24.58 -7.88 20.13
C VAL A 97 24.96 -6.39 20.31
N GLY A 98 25.81 -6.05 21.29
CA GLY A 98 26.25 -4.69 21.51
C GLY A 98 27.10 -4.08 20.36
N GLU A 99 27.73 -4.92 19.54
CA GLU A 99 28.48 -4.49 18.36
C GLU A 99 27.62 -4.43 17.10
N ARG A 100 26.45 -5.08 17.12
CA ARG A 100 25.49 -5.10 16.00
C ARG A 100 24.51 -3.93 16.07
N LEU A 101 24.15 -3.49 17.27
CA LEU A 101 23.24 -2.38 17.50
C LEU A 101 23.96 -1.02 17.35
N PRO A 102 23.24 0.02 16.93
CA PRO A 102 23.76 1.39 16.96
C PRO A 102 24.01 1.85 18.41
N GLN A 103 24.83 2.90 18.57
CA GLN A 103 25.15 3.46 19.89
C GLN A 103 23.90 3.93 20.66
N ASN A 104 22.89 4.42 19.92
CA ASN A 104 21.59 4.85 20.42
C ASN A 104 20.48 4.07 19.68
N PRO A 105 20.17 2.82 20.05
CA PRO A 105 19.16 2.02 19.40
C PRO A 105 17.76 2.65 19.45
N LEU A 106 16.92 2.28 18.52
CA LEU A 106 15.50 2.64 18.53
C LEU A 106 14.79 1.87 19.65
N VAL A 107 14.32 2.57 20.68
CA VAL A 107 13.52 1.94 21.73
C VAL A 107 12.06 1.90 21.31
N LEU A 108 11.50 0.71 21.13
CA LEU A 108 10.08 0.51 20.83
C LEU A 108 9.32 0.15 22.08
N TYR A 109 8.29 0.95 22.36
CA TYR A 109 7.41 0.73 23.50
C TYR A 109 6.21 -0.13 23.07
N ALA A 110 5.93 -1.16 23.86
CA ALA A 110 4.77 -2.03 23.74
C ALA A 110 4.20 -2.33 25.14
N PRO A 111 2.94 -2.77 25.24
CA PRO A 111 2.30 -3.08 26.53
C PRO A 111 3.11 -4.08 27.35
N GLU A 112 3.59 -5.15 26.70
CA GLU A 112 4.31 -6.25 27.34
C GLU A 112 5.72 -6.39 26.79
N ILE A 113 6.66 -6.83 27.65
CA ILE A 113 7.96 -7.38 27.22
C ILE A 113 7.69 -8.75 26.65
N GLY A 114 8.08 -8.97 25.40
CA GLY A 114 7.75 -10.18 24.68
C GLY A 114 8.72 -11.35 24.93
N GLN A 115 8.38 -12.47 24.31
CA GLN A 115 9.17 -13.69 24.27
C GLN A 115 9.69 -13.92 22.86
N TYR A 116 10.93 -14.39 22.73
CA TYR A 116 11.51 -14.71 21.44
C TYR A 116 11.00 -16.03 20.88
N GLY A 117 10.90 -16.07 19.56
CA GLY A 117 10.57 -17.26 18.78
C GLY A 117 9.22 -17.17 18.09
N GLY A 118 8.94 -18.17 17.30
CA GLY A 118 7.69 -18.28 16.54
C GLY A 118 7.78 -17.78 15.11
N VAL A 119 6.81 -18.23 14.34
CA VAL A 119 6.60 -17.87 12.94
C VAL A 119 5.25 -17.17 12.85
N TRP A 120 5.22 -16.02 12.20
CA TRP A 120 3.99 -15.26 11.94
C TRP A 120 3.43 -15.67 10.57
N HIS A 121 2.30 -16.37 10.54
CA HIS A 121 1.66 -16.85 9.32
C HIS A 121 0.64 -15.85 8.80
N ARG A 122 0.85 -15.44 7.54
CA ARG A 122 -0.02 -14.53 6.80
C ARG A 122 -0.41 -15.12 5.44
N GLY A 123 -1.44 -14.52 4.83
CA GLY A 123 -1.84 -14.80 3.47
C GLY A 123 -1.56 -13.63 2.52
N PHE A 124 -1.38 -13.91 1.22
CA PHE A 124 -1.31 -12.92 0.17
C PHE A 124 -1.81 -13.50 -1.17
N LEU A 125 -2.18 -12.64 -2.13
CA LEU A 125 -2.68 -13.04 -3.44
C LEU A 125 -1.59 -13.00 -4.54
N GLY A 126 -0.35 -13.28 -4.16
CA GLY A 126 0.78 -13.34 -5.09
C GLY A 126 1.41 -11.98 -5.41
N PRO A 127 2.20 -11.88 -6.51
CA PRO A 127 3.00 -10.71 -6.84
C PRO A 127 2.22 -9.40 -7.00
N SER A 128 0.97 -9.46 -7.46
CA SER A 128 0.09 -8.27 -7.55
C SER A 128 -0.31 -7.70 -6.19
N ASP A 129 -0.17 -8.50 -5.12
CA ASP A 129 -0.50 -8.14 -3.74
C ASP A 129 0.73 -7.73 -2.89
N ARG A 130 1.82 -7.30 -3.54
CA ARG A 130 3.07 -6.84 -2.91
C ARG A 130 2.87 -5.82 -1.77
N ASN A 131 1.82 -5.03 -1.85
CA ASN A 131 1.49 -4.03 -0.83
C ASN A 131 1.29 -4.62 0.58
N GLY A 132 0.86 -5.88 0.71
CA GLY A 132 0.77 -6.57 1.98
C GLY A 132 2.13 -6.76 2.66
N LEU A 133 3.19 -7.00 1.87
CA LEU A 133 4.55 -7.17 2.36
C LEU A 133 5.17 -5.83 2.79
N ILE A 134 5.00 -4.78 1.97
CA ILE A 134 5.47 -3.42 2.28
C ILE A 134 4.91 -2.95 3.62
N ARG A 135 3.63 -3.18 3.86
CA ARG A 135 2.95 -2.78 5.09
C ARG A 135 3.53 -3.44 6.33
N VAL A 136 3.90 -4.71 6.27
CA VAL A 136 4.50 -5.43 7.39
C VAL A 136 5.87 -4.90 7.76
N VAL A 137 6.72 -4.59 6.79
CA VAL A 137 8.08 -4.11 7.06
C VAL A 137 8.15 -2.63 7.41
N ASN A 138 7.29 -1.79 6.82
CA ASN A 138 7.19 -0.34 7.07
C ASN A 138 8.59 0.31 7.18
N ASP A 139 9.37 0.25 6.10
CA ASP A 139 10.83 0.40 6.11
C ASP A 139 11.29 1.82 5.69
N GLY A 140 11.06 2.82 6.55
CA GLY A 140 11.41 4.22 6.31
C GLY A 140 12.43 4.79 7.31
N LEU A 141 13.03 5.95 7.00
CA LEU A 141 13.86 6.72 7.93
C LEU A 141 13.06 7.15 9.17
N VAL A 142 11.80 7.45 8.96
CA VAL A 142 10.78 7.79 9.96
C VAL A 142 9.50 7.04 9.60
N ARG A 143 8.50 7.02 10.48
CA ARG A 143 7.19 6.44 10.23
C ARG A 143 6.08 7.23 10.92
N PHE A 144 4.84 7.05 10.52
CA PHE A 144 3.70 7.60 11.25
C PHE A 144 3.48 6.86 12.58
N SER A 145 2.95 7.60 13.57
CA SER A 145 2.44 7.03 14.80
C SER A 145 1.24 6.10 14.55
N ILE A 146 0.88 5.33 15.57
CA ILE A 146 -0.20 4.33 15.50
C ILE A 146 -1.56 4.91 15.06
N ASP A 147 -1.81 6.17 15.39
CA ASP A 147 -3.03 6.92 15.06
C ASP A 147 -2.87 7.84 13.84
N GLY A 148 -1.65 7.94 13.28
CA GLY A 148 -1.32 8.83 12.17
C GLY A 148 -1.19 10.31 12.54
N ALA A 149 -1.32 10.68 13.83
CA ALA A 149 -1.32 12.07 14.25
C ALA A 149 0.07 12.71 14.29
N SER A 150 1.12 11.91 14.33
CA SER A 150 2.52 12.36 14.40
C SER A 150 3.45 11.46 13.63
N VAL A 151 4.71 11.90 13.49
CA VAL A 151 5.78 11.13 12.86
C VAL A 151 6.81 10.75 13.91
N GLU A 152 7.16 9.47 13.95
CA GLU A 152 8.17 8.89 14.85
C GLU A 152 9.48 8.63 14.09
N MET A 153 10.62 8.85 14.76
CA MET A 153 11.93 8.49 14.24
C MET A 153 12.09 6.97 14.18
N LYS A 154 12.67 6.44 13.07
CA LYS A 154 13.01 5.01 12.94
C LYS A 154 14.51 4.84 12.71
N TYR A 155 14.99 4.85 11.47
CA TYR A 155 16.43 4.78 11.18
C TYR A 155 17.12 6.13 11.32
N ALA A 156 16.42 7.23 11.12
CA ALA A 156 16.91 8.52 11.55
C ALA A 156 16.93 8.62 13.09
N GLU A 157 18.00 9.21 13.65
CA GLU A 157 18.07 9.63 15.04
C GLU A 157 17.29 10.92 15.26
N SER A 158 17.38 11.83 14.30
CA SER A 158 16.63 13.07 14.27
C SER A 158 16.43 13.59 12.84
N VAL A 159 15.35 14.36 12.65
CA VAL A 159 15.07 15.14 11.46
C VAL A 159 14.71 16.55 11.94
N THR A 160 15.55 17.52 11.66
CA THR A 160 15.45 18.87 12.23
C THR A 160 15.47 19.96 11.17
N PRO A 161 14.52 20.92 11.19
CA PRO A 161 14.55 22.08 10.31
C PRO A 161 15.46 23.18 10.86
N ASN A 162 15.87 24.11 9.97
CA ASN A 162 16.30 25.44 10.39
C ASN A 162 15.09 26.32 10.78
N ALA A 163 15.34 27.53 11.28
CA ALA A 163 14.28 28.42 11.78
C ALA A 163 13.28 28.86 10.69
N THR A 164 13.65 28.78 9.41
CA THR A 164 12.82 29.17 8.26
C THR A 164 12.22 27.99 7.51
N PHE A 165 12.46 26.75 7.96
CA PHE A 165 12.02 25.52 7.30
C PHE A 165 12.52 25.38 5.84
N THR A 166 13.54 26.13 5.46
CA THR A 166 14.16 26.02 4.14
C THR A 166 15.27 24.99 4.08
N GLU A 167 15.79 24.57 5.23
CA GLU A 167 16.76 23.50 5.35
C GLU A 167 16.29 22.46 6.36
N TRP A 168 16.50 21.19 6.01
CA TRP A 168 16.21 20.05 6.87
C TRP A 168 17.44 19.15 6.96
N THR A 169 17.87 18.84 8.17
CA THR A 169 18.98 17.92 8.40
C THR A 169 18.44 16.59 8.94
N ILE A 170 18.72 15.52 8.23
CA ILE A 170 18.50 14.14 8.67
C ILE A 170 19.79 13.63 9.28
N LYS A 171 19.74 13.20 10.55
CA LYS A 171 20.85 12.55 11.24
C LYS A 171 20.54 11.08 11.44
N LEU A 172 21.41 10.20 10.98
CA LEU A 172 21.31 8.74 11.12
C LEU A 172 21.82 8.29 12.50
N ARG A 173 21.31 7.15 12.98
CA ARG A 173 21.79 6.52 14.22
C ARG A 173 23.21 6.01 14.04
N LYS A 174 24.16 6.50 14.84
CA LYS A 174 25.57 6.13 14.74
C LYS A 174 25.77 4.65 14.99
N GLY A 175 26.40 3.96 14.04
CA GLY A 175 26.69 2.52 14.11
C GLY A 175 25.56 1.64 13.60
N SER A 176 24.52 2.19 12.97
CA SER A 176 23.53 1.41 12.22
C SER A 176 24.21 0.63 11.10
N LYS A 177 23.70 -0.58 10.84
CA LYS A 177 24.25 -1.50 9.84
C LYS A 177 23.15 -2.08 8.99
N TRP A 178 23.46 -2.35 7.74
CA TRP A 178 22.66 -3.21 6.86
C TRP A 178 22.63 -4.65 7.38
N SER A 179 21.73 -5.46 6.88
CA SER A 179 21.55 -6.86 7.31
C SER A 179 22.75 -7.77 7.06
N ASP A 180 23.69 -7.34 6.20
CA ASP A 180 24.97 -8.02 5.94
C ASP A 180 26.09 -7.53 6.85
N GLY A 181 25.82 -6.57 7.74
CA GLY A 181 26.77 -5.99 8.68
C GLY A 181 27.57 -4.79 8.16
N GLN A 182 27.38 -4.38 6.90
CA GLN A 182 28.01 -3.17 6.37
C GLN A 182 27.39 -1.91 7.01
N PRO A 183 28.19 -0.85 7.20
CA PRO A 183 27.67 0.39 7.79
C PRO A 183 26.56 1.02 6.96
N PHE A 184 25.50 1.50 7.62
CA PHE A 184 24.48 2.37 7.04
C PHE A 184 24.86 3.82 7.30
N THR A 185 25.07 4.59 6.24
CA THR A 185 25.63 5.95 6.31
C THR A 185 24.90 6.93 5.38
N ALA A 186 25.30 8.20 5.47
CA ALA A 186 24.83 9.26 4.57
C ALA A 186 25.10 8.94 3.08
N ASP A 187 26.14 8.14 2.78
CA ASP A 187 26.45 7.74 1.40
C ASP A 187 25.35 6.90 0.76
N ASP A 188 24.57 6.17 1.54
CA ASP A 188 23.43 5.37 1.04
C ASP A 188 22.24 6.25 0.62
N ILE A 189 22.04 7.39 1.33
CA ILE A 189 21.07 8.42 0.94
C ILE A 189 21.59 9.19 -0.28
N MET A 190 22.89 9.55 -0.29
CA MET A 190 23.48 10.28 -1.42
C MET A 190 23.51 9.43 -2.70
N PHE A 191 23.75 8.12 -2.61
CA PHE A 191 23.64 7.20 -3.73
C PHE A 191 22.20 7.19 -4.30
N TRP A 192 21.20 7.08 -3.44
CA TRP A 192 19.81 7.19 -3.88
C TRP A 192 19.54 8.52 -4.60
N TYR A 193 19.98 9.65 -4.04
CA TYR A 193 19.69 10.95 -4.63
C TYR A 193 20.49 11.20 -5.92
N ASN A 194 21.79 10.95 -5.90
CA ASN A 194 22.68 11.29 -7.02
C ASN A 194 22.56 10.30 -8.18
N ASP A 195 22.51 9.01 -7.86
CA ASP A 195 22.69 7.94 -8.85
C ASP A 195 21.36 7.31 -9.28
N VAL A 196 20.29 7.48 -8.50
CA VAL A 196 18.95 7.00 -8.86
C VAL A 196 18.01 8.14 -9.21
N VAL A 197 17.77 9.10 -8.30
CA VAL A 197 16.83 10.22 -8.54
C VAL A 197 17.33 11.12 -9.67
N ASN A 198 18.61 11.37 -9.73
CA ASN A 198 19.21 12.23 -10.77
C ASN A 198 19.60 11.49 -12.06
N ASN A 199 19.40 10.18 -12.11
CA ASN A 199 19.65 9.37 -13.31
C ASN A 199 18.35 9.25 -14.13
N LYS A 200 18.38 9.80 -15.36
CA LYS A 200 17.19 9.81 -16.24
C LYS A 200 16.80 8.44 -16.78
N ASP A 201 17.73 7.48 -16.83
CA ASP A 201 17.42 6.11 -17.27
C ASP A 201 16.66 5.36 -16.18
N LEU A 202 16.98 5.60 -14.90
CA LEU A 202 16.29 5.01 -13.74
C LEU A 202 15.04 5.82 -13.36
N MET A 203 15.14 7.16 -13.34
CA MET A 203 14.04 8.03 -12.94
C MET A 203 13.83 9.15 -13.99
N PRO A 204 13.03 8.88 -15.05
CA PRO A 204 12.79 9.85 -16.13
C PRO A 204 12.19 11.18 -15.63
N SER A 205 11.41 11.15 -14.54
CA SER A 205 10.81 12.31 -13.91
C SER A 205 11.17 12.37 -12.44
N VAL A 206 11.79 13.45 -12.00
CA VAL A 206 12.09 13.68 -10.58
C VAL A 206 10.78 13.83 -9.80
N PRO A 207 10.64 13.19 -8.62
CA PRO A 207 9.45 13.34 -7.78
C PRO A 207 9.19 14.82 -7.43
N SER A 208 7.91 15.24 -7.48
CA SER A 208 7.52 16.65 -7.31
C SER A 208 7.96 17.27 -5.98
N TRP A 209 8.03 16.48 -4.90
CA TRP A 209 8.51 16.94 -3.59
C TRP A 209 10.02 17.27 -3.54
N LEU A 210 10.78 16.79 -4.55
CA LEU A 210 12.19 17.12 -4.76
C LEU A 210 12.38 18.24 -5.80
N LEU A 211 11.31 18.91 -6.19
CA LEU A 211 11.35 20.07 -7.08
C LEU A 211 10.92 21.34 -6.33
N ASN A 212 11.67 22.42 -6.54
CA ASN A 212 11.28 23.74 -6.14
C ASN A 212 10.18 24.29 -7.06
N LYS A 213 9.53 25.38 -6.66
CA LYS A 213 8.43 26.01 -7.43
C LYS A 213 8.86 26.48 -8.83
N ASP A 214 10.14 26.81 -9.01
CA ASP A 214 10.75 27.21 -10.29
C ASP A 214 11.15 26.01 -11.16
N GLY A 215 10.87 24.77 -10.70
CA GLY A 215 11.25 23.53 -11.38
C GLY A 215 12.70 23.09 -11.14
N SER A 216 13.51 23.87 -10.42
CA SER A 216 14.84 23.44 -10.00
C SER A 216 14.76 22.32 -8.98
N LYS A 217 15.78 21.46 -8.93
CA LYS A 217 15.83 20.37 -7.96
C LYS A 217 16.16 20.87 -6.57
N VAL A 218 15.57 20.26 -5.55
CA VAL A 218 15.99 20.43 -4.15
C VAL A 218 17.46 20.00 -4.03
N LYS A 219 18.27 20.82 -3.37
CA LYS A 219 19.68 20.50 -3.14
C LYS A 219 19.80 19.54 -1.97
N VAL A 220 20.50 18.42 -2.17
CA VAL A 220 20.77 17.42 -1.13
C VAL A 220 22.30 17.27 -0.99
N GLU A 221 22.79 17.40 0.22
CA GLU A 221 24.24 17.43 0.52
C GLU A 221 24.58 16.52 1.70
N LYS A 222 25.65 15.77 1.58
CA LYS A 222 26.28 15.08 2.70
C LYS A 222 26.96 16.12 3.59
N VAL A 223 26.55 16.23 4.85
CA VAL A 223 27.16 17.09 5.85
C VAL A 223 28.34 16.39 6.52
N ASP A 224 28.11 15.15 6.93
CA ASP A 224 29.11 14.22 7.46
C ASP A 224 28.65 12.77 7.17
N ASP A 225 29.36 11.76 7.70
CA ASP A 225 29.04 10.34 7.43
C ASP A 225 27.67 9.90 7.97
N LEU A 226 27.05 10.68 8.85
CA LEU A 226 25.76 10.36 9.45
C LEU A 226 24.68 11.39 9.16
N SER A 227 25.01 12.48 8.46
CA SER A 227 24.09 13.61 8.29
C SER A 227 23.95 14.04 6.83
N VAL A 228 22.70 14.18 6.40
CA VAL A 228 22.35 14.70 5.07
C VAL A 228 21.44 15.91 5.22
N LYS A 229 21.71 16.96 4.46
CA LYS A 229 20.93 18.19 4.45
C LYS A 229 20.16 18.35 3.14
N PHE A 230 18.87 18.64 3.25
CA PHE A 230 17.99 19.02 2.15
C PHE A 230 17.76 20.53 2.20
N THR A 231 18.01 21.24 1.09
CA THR A 231 17.81 22.70 0.98
C THR A 231 16.76 22.97 -0.08
N PHE A 232 15.68 23.61 0.32
CA PHE A 232 14.53 23.99 -0.49
C PHE A 232 14.59 25.46 -0.86
N GLY A 233 14.05 25.85 -2.02
CA GLY A 233 13.96 27.24 -2.46
C GLY A 233 12.93 28.09 -1.69
N ALA A 234 12.06 27.45 -0.89
CA ALA A 234 11.09 28.06 0.01
C ALA A 234 10.90 27.19 1.26
N ALA A 235 10.18 27.68 2.27
CA ALA A 235 9.85 26.87 3.45
C ALA A 235 9.09 25.60 3.03
N MET A 236 9.50 24.45 3.60
CA MET A 236 8.88 23.14 3.38
C MET A 236 8.54 22.52 4.75
N THR A 237 7.46 23.01 5.38
CA THR A 237 7.03 22.55 6.70
C THR A 237 6.45 21.13 6.67
N LEU A 238 6.07 20.64 5.50
CA LEU A 238 5.55 19.28 5.26
C LEU A 238 6.63 18.22 4.99
N PHE A 239 7.92 18.56 5.11
CA PHE A 239 9.01 17.62 4.81
C PHE A 239 8.95 16.35 5.65
N LEU A 240 8.69 16.48 6.94
CA LEU A 240 8.64 15.33 7.85
C LEU A 240 7.50 14.33 7.54
N PRO A 241 6.23 14.75 7.40
CA PRO A 241 5.18 13.84 6.94
C PRO A 241 5.41 13.32 5.50
N GLU A 242 6.04 14.09 4.63
CA GLU A 242 6.41 13.64 3.28
C GLU A 242 7.35 12.43 3.32
N ILE A 243 8.42 12.52 4.10
CA ILE A 243 9.40 11.43 4.19
C ILE A 243 8.89 10.21 5.01
N ALA A 244 7.85 10.38 5.84
CA ALA A 244 7.24 9.27 6.57
C ALA A 244 6.54 8.26 5.65
N GLN A 245 6.28 8.63 4.41
CA GLN A 245 5.71 7.74 3.40
C GLN A 245 6.76 7.10 2.49
N LYS A 246 8.05 7.46 2.64
CA LYS A 246 9.14 6.94 1.81
C LYS A 246 9.67 5.65 2.42
N ASP A 247 9.14 4.55 1.94
CA ASP A 247 9.42 3.19 2.41
C ASP A 247 10.39 2.51 1.43
N ALA A 248 11.53 2.02 1.93
CA ALA A 248 12.53 1.31 1.12
C ALA A 248 11.99 -0.03 0.58
N GLY A 249 10.96 -0.61 1.21
CA GLY A 249 10.24 -1.76 0.69
C GLY A 249 9.40 -1.44 -0.54
N ASP A 250 9.03 -0.19 -0.74
CA ASP A 250 8.41 0.28 -1.96
C ASP A 250 9.47 0.70 -2.97
N LYS A 251 9.75 -0.16 -3.96
CA LYS A 251 10.78 0.10 -4.98
C LYS A 251 10.62 1.42 -5.73
N ASN A 252 9.45 2.04 -5.70
CA ASN A 252 9.19 3.32 -6.36
C ASN A 252 9.52 4.52 -5.46
N TYR A 253 9.66 4.33 -4.14
CA TYR A 253 9.76 5.42 -3.18
C TYR A 253 10.87 5.26 -2.11
N PRO A 254 12.01 4.60 -2.39
CA PRO A 254 13.09 4.54 -1.41
C PRO A 254 13.68 5.94 -1.17
N MET A 255 14.24 6.17 0.01
CA MET A 255 15.08 7.34 0.30
C MET A 255 16.53 6.96 0.62
N PHE A 256 16.84 5.68 0.68
CA PHE A 256 18.17 5.13 0.90
C PHE A 256 18.27 3.76 0.25
N LEU A 257 19.45 3.42 -0.21
CA LEU A 257 19.73 2.16 -0.90
C LEU A 257 21.12 1.66 -0.52
N PRO A 258 21.35 0.33 -0.41
CA PRO A 258 22.66 -0.23 -0.08
C PRO A 258 23.65 0.02 -1.23
N ALA A 259 24.33 1.14 -1.19
CA ALA A 259 25.26 1.60 -2.23
C ALA A 259 26.36 0.57 -2.51
N HIS A 260 26.90 -0.08 -1.44
CA HIS A 260 27.94 -1.08 -1.54
C HIS A 260 27.50 -2.33 -2.35
N TYR A 261 26.20 -2.68 -2.31
CA TYR A 261 25.63 -3.78 -3.07
C TYR A 261 25.17 -3.37 -4.46
N LEU A 262 24.44 -2.26 -4.59
CA LEU A 262 23.76 -1.90 -5.84
C LEU A 262 24.68 -1.29 -6.91
N LYS A 263 25.82 -0.73 -6.54
CA LYS A 263 26.78 -0.15 -7.51
C LYS A 263 27.24 -1.17 -8.55
N GLN A 264 27.34 -2.46 -8.22
CA GLN A 264 27.72 -3.49 -9.19
C GLN A 264 26.68 -3.72 -10.31
N PHE A 265 25.45 -3.23 -10.14
CA PHE A 265 24.37 -3.31 -11.11
C PHE A 265 24.04 -1.96 -11.75
N HIS A 266 24.83 -0.92 -11.47
CA HIS A 266 24.59 0.44 -11.96
C HIS A 266 25.60 0.82 -13.05
N ALA A 267 25.10 1.30 -14.20
CA ALA A 267 25.93 1.55 -15.39
C ALA A 267 27.10 2.52 -15.17
N SER A 268 27.00 3.44 -14.19
CA SER A 268 28.10 4.38 -13.87
C SER A 268 29.24 3.74 -13.09
N TYR A 269 29.06 2.55 -12.51
CA TYR A 269 30.05 1.91 -11.62
C TYR A 269 30.51 0.54 -12.12
N ALA A 270 29.58 -0.25 -12.70
CA ALA A 270 29.85 -1.58 -13.19
C ALA A 270 30.67 -1.56 -14.50
N ASN A 271 31.51 -2.58 -14.70
CA ASN A 271 32.06 -2.82 -16.02
C ASN A 271 30.95 -3.14 -17.01
N LYS A 272 30.96 -2.50 -18.17
CA LYS A 272 29.88 -2.64 -19.16
C LYS A 272 29.67 -4.10 -19.62
N ALA A 273 30.76 -4.83 -19.90
CA ALA A 273 30.65 -6.21 -20.38
C ALA A 273 30.08 -7.15 -19.31
N ASP A 274 30.47 -6.94 -18.04
CA ASP A 274 29.95 -7.71 -16.91
C ASP A 274 28.47 -7.39 -16.67
N LEU A 275 28.10 -6.12 -16.76
CA LEU A 275 26.71 -5.67 -16.61
C LEU A 275 25.81 -6.22 -17.72
N ASP A 276 26.25 -6.13 -18.99
CA ASP A 276 25.54 -6.69 -20.16
C ASP A 276 25.34 -8.21 -20.00
N LYS A 277 26.36 -8.91 -19.47
CA LYS A 277 26.26 -10.33 -19.17
C LYS A 277 25.23 -10.62 -18.10
N LEU A 278 25.20 -9.85 -16.99
CA LEU A 278 24.22 -10.02 -15.93
C LEU A 278 22.79 -9.75 -16.41
N VAL A 279 22.59 -8.77 -17.29
CA VAL A 279 21.30 -8.47 -17.93
C VAL A 279 20.86 -9.66 -18.79
N ALA A 280 21.76 -10.22 -19.59
CA ALA A 280 21.47 -11.38 -20.44
C ALA A 280 21.18 -12.64 -19.63
N ASP A 281 21.97 -12.93 -18.59
CA ASP A 281 21.78 -14.07 -17.69
C ASP A 281 20.43 -14.00 -16.95
N ALA A 282 20.00 -12.78 -16.59
CA ALA A 282 18.69 -12.52 -16.00
C ALA A 282 17.52 -12.52 -17.01
N LYS A 283 17.80 -12.67 -18.33
CA LYS A 283 16.83 -12.59 -19.43
C LYS A 283 16.08 -11.25 -19.48
N LEU A 284 16.73 -10.17 -19.09
CA LEU A 284 16.22 -8.81 -19.12
C LEU A 284 16.71 -8.07 -20.37
N LYS A 285 16.12 -6.90 -20.66
CA LYS A 285 16.44 -6.11 -21.85
C LYS A 285 17.46 -5.00 -21.55
N THR A 286 17.40 -4.44 -20.33
CA THR A 286 18.18 -3.28 -19.96
C THR A 286 18.83 -3.44 -18.58
N TRP A 287 19.91 -2.68 -18.35
CA TRP A 287 20.51 -2.59 -17.02
C TRP A 287 19.57 -1.96 -15.98
N THR A 288 18.65 -1.11 -16.39
CA THR A 288 17.67 -0.51 -15.49
C THR A 288 16.65 -1.54 -14.97
N GLU A 289 16.20 -2.45 -15.83
CA GLU A 289 15.37 -3.60 -15.40
C GLU A 289 16.12 -4.47 -14.40
N LEU A 290 17.41 -4.75 -14.65
CA LEU A 290 18.26 -5.50 -13.72
C LEU A 290 18.43 -4.76 -12.39
N PHE A 291 18.70 -3.45 -12.44
CA PHE A 291 18.85 -2.62 -11.24
C PHE A 291 17.59 -2.68 -10.37
N TYR A 292 16.41 -2.48 -10.96
CA TYR A 292 15.14 -2.57 -10.23
C TYR A 292 14.83 -3.97 -9.68
N LEU A 293 15.21 -5.02 -10.40
CA LEU A 293 15.12 -6.39 -9.90
C LEU A 293 16.04 -6.58 -8.68
N ARG A 294 17.27 -6.07 -8.74
CA ARG A 294 18.27 -6.19 -7.65
C ARG A 294 17.98 -5.30 -6.45
N GLN A 295 17.24 -4.21 -6.64
CA GLN A 295 16.77 -3.30 -5.60
C GLN A 295 15.54 -3.85 -4.84
N ASP A 296 14.83 -4.83 -5.38
CA ASP A 296 13.58 -5.34 -4.80
C ASP A 296 13.85 -6.29 -3.64
N GLN A 297 13.64 -5.82 -2.39
CA GLN A 297 13.91 -6.60 -1.17
C GLN A 297 13.02 -7.85 -1.00
N PHE A 298 11.93 -8.00 -1.76
CA PHE A 298 11.06 -9.18 -1.70
C PHE A 298 11.32 -10.17 -2.84
N ASP A 299 11.96 -9.72 -3.92
CA ASP A 299 12.31 -10.57 -5.06
C ASP A 299 13.81 -10.88 -5.15
N ASN A 300 14.61 -10.23 -4.30
CA ASN A 300 16.05 -10.43 -4.23
C ASN A 300 16.52 -10.71 -2.78
N PRO A 301 16.58 -11.96 -2.36
CA PRO A 301 17.04 -12.34 -1.01
C PRO A 301 18.48 -11.92 -0.68
N ASP A 302 19.31 -11.63 -1.69
CA ASP A 302 20.69 -11.20 -1.52
C ASP A 302 20.83 -9.70 -1.21
N LEU A 303 19.73 -8.92 -1.36
CA LEU A 303 19.76 -7.49 -1.09
C LEU A 303 19.92 -7.22 0.40
N PRO A 304 20.94 -6.47 0.83
CA PRO A 304 21.02 -5.99 2.21
C PRO A 304 19.85 -5.04 2.52
N VAL A 305 19.19 -5.23 3.66
CA VAL A 305 18.02 -4.45 4.09
C VAL A 305 18.21 -3.90 5.50
N MET A 306 17.42 -2.86 5.84
CA MET A 306 17.35 -2.29 7.19
C MET A 306 16.18 -2.85 8.00
N SER A 307 15.18 -3.43 7.35
CA SER A 307 13.94 -3.94 7.94
C SER A 307 14.17 -5.01 9.02
N ALA A 308 13.17 -5.18 9.90
CA ALA A 308 13.23 -6.14 11.01
C ALA A 308 13.33 -7.59 10.53
N TRP A 309 12.78 -7.87 9.35
CA TRP A 309 12.89 -9.18 8.70
C TRP A 309 13.41 -9.00 7.28
N MET A 310 14.16 -9.98 6.80
CA MET A 310 14.77 -10.02 5.47
C MET A 310 14.31 -11.26 4.71
N ALA A 311 14.05 -11.15 3.41
CA ALA A 311 13.63 -12.25 2.55
C ALA A 311 14.66 -13.39 2.54
N THR A 312 14.19 -14.63 2.48
CA THR A 312 15.02 -15.83 2.31
C THR A 312 14.78 -16.51 0.97
N ASN A 313 13.70 -16.18 0.30
CA ASN A 313 13.29 -16.64 -1.01
C ASN A 313 12.50 -15.54 -1.71
N ARG A 314 12.01 -15.81 -2.91
CA ARG A 314 11.28 -14.81 -3.72
C ARG A 314 9.80 -14.81 -3.37
N TYR A 315 9.17 -13.62 -3.36
CA TYR A 315 7.73 -13.49 -3.07
C TYR A 315 6.81 -14.07 -4.17
N SER A 316 7.36 -14.50 -5.31
CA SER A 316 6.64 -15.26 -6.34
C SER A 316 6.48 -16.75 -6.00
N GLU A 317 7.11 -17.22 -4.93
CA GLU A 317 6.99 -18.61 -4.50
C GLU A 317 5.71 -18.88 -3.71
N GLN A 318 5.30 -20.14 -3.60
CA GLN A 318 4.08 -20.57 -2.91
C GLN A 318 4.04 -20.17 -1.44
N ILE A 319 5.21 -20.17 -0.78
CA ILE A 319 5.39 -19.65 0.57
C ILE A 319 6.57 -18.69 0.51
N PHE A 320 6.30 -17.42 0.71
CA PHE A 320 7.34 -16.41 0.87
C PHE A 320 7.73 -16.30 2.33
N THR A 321 9.02 -16.39 2.63
CA THR A 321 9.55 -16.38 3.99
C THR A 321 10.53 -15.24 4.20
N MET A 322 10.32 -14.49 5.27
CA MET A 322 11.28 -13.52 5.79
C MET A 322 11.75 -13.98 7.18
N ARG A 323 13.05 -13.84 7.45
CA ARG A 323 13.64 -14.15 8.75
C ARG A 323 14.20 -12.92 9.43
N ARG A 324 14.35 -12.98 10.74
CA ARG A 324 14.94 -11.95 11.60
C ARG A 324 16.23 -11.37 11.02
N ASN A 325 16.31 -10.04 10.95
CA ASN A 325 17.53 -9.32 10.64
C ASN A 325 18.42 -9.21 11.90
N PRO A 326 19.63 -9.79 11.90
CA PRO A 326 20.52 -9.76 13.06
C PRO A 326 21.04 -8.35 13.40
N TYR A 327 20.96 -7.41 12.48
CA TYR A 327 21.44 -6.03 12.65
C TYR A 327 20.30 -5.02 12.79
N TYR A 328 19.05 -5.47 13.01
CA TYR A 328 17.93 -4.55 13.20
C TYR A 328 18.17 -3.60 14.38
N VAL A 329 17.90 -2.31 14.17
CA VAL A 329 18.25 -1.22 15.11
C VAL A 329 17.35 -1.14 16.35
N GLY A 330 16.23 -1.87 16.39
CA GLY A 330 15.21 -1.77 17.43
C GLY A 330 15.51 -2.63 18.65
N VAL A 331 15.20 -2.08 19.82
CA VAL A 331 15.18 -2.79 21.11
C VAL A 331 13.89 -2.44 21.85
N ASP A 332 13.47 -3.30 22.77
CA ASP A 332 12.44 -2.97 23.74
C ASP A 332 12.97 -2.15 24.93
N LYS A 333 12.10 -1.79 25.87
CA LYS A 333 12.48 -1.06 27.09
C LYS A 333 13.41 -1.83 28.05
N ALA A 334 13.50 -3.15 27.89
CA ALA A 334 14.39 -4.01 28.69
C ALA A 334 15.73 -4.27 27.99
N GLY A 335 15.93 -3.72 26.79
CA GLY A 335 17.15 -3.91 25.98
C GLY A 335 17.17 -5.19 25.16
N ASN A 336 16.07 -5.89 24.99
CA ASN A 336 15.98 -7.05 24.11
C ASN A 336 15.98 -6.59 22.65
N GLN A 337 16.89 -7.12 21.80
CA GLN A 337 16.92 -6.80 20.39
C GLN A 337 15.69 -7.36 19.66
N LEU A 338 14.94 -6.50 18.98
CA LEU A 338 13.75 -6.85 18.20
C LEU A 338 14.14 -7.36 16.78
N PRO A 339 13.21 -7.99 16.05
CA PRO A 339 11.86 -8.37 16.43
C PRO A 339 11.82 -9.56 17.39
N TYR A 340 10.69 -9.81 18.06
CA TYR A 340 10.54 -11.00 18.90
C TYR A 340 10.32 -12.27 18.07
N MET A 341 9.50 -12.22 17.01
CA MET A 341 9.26 -13.35 16.11
C MET A 341 10.49 -13.61 15.22
N ASP A 342 10.81 -14.89 15.02
CA ASP A 342 11.97 -15.28 14.21
C ASP A 342 11.71 -15.19 12.72
N GLU A 343 10.47 -15.47 12.28
CA GLU A 343 10.09 -15.53 10.87
C GLU A 343 8.70 -14.91 10.63
N VAL A 344 8.49 -14.45 9.41
CA VAL A 344 7.17 -14.12 8.84
C VAL A 344 7.02 -14.93 7.58
N GLN A 345 5.93 -15.68 7.46
CA GLN A 345 5.60 -16.47 6.28
C GLN A 345 4.32 -16.01 5.64
N PHE A 346 4.36 -15.76 4.32
CA PHE A 346 3.21 -15.43 3.50
C PHE A 346 2.88 -16.62 2.60
N LYS A 347 1.73 -17.26 2.84
CA LYS A 347 1.20 -18.32 1.99
C LYS A 347 0.43 -17.71 0.83
N PHE A 348 0.72 -18.12 -0.39
CA PHE A 348 -0.02 -17.72 -1.58
C PHE A 348 -1.41 -18.35 -1.59
N PHE A 349 -2.43 -17.54 -1.86
CA PHE A 349 -3.80 -17.95 -2.10
C PHE A 349 -4.23 -17.50 -3.49
N ALA A 350 -4.97 -18.35 -4.21
CA ALA A 350 -5.40 -18.08 -5.57
C ALA A 350 -6.37 -16.89 -5.65
N ASP A 351 -7.17 -16.69 -4.60
CA ASP A 351 -8.14 -15.59 -4.50
C ASP A 351 -8.43 -15.23 -3.02
N ALA A 352 -9.16 -14.13 -2.84
CA ALA A 352 -9.55 -13.64 -1.53
C ALA A 352 -10.52 -14.60 -0.79
N ALA A 353 -11.33 -15.37 -1.50
CA ALA A 353 -12.27 -16.31 -0.86
C ALA A 353 -11.50 -17.44 -0.17
N ALA A 354 -10.51 -18.02 -0.83
CA ALA A 354 -9.63 -19.04 -0.25
C ALA A 354 -8.84 -18.50 0.96
N LEU A 355 -8.36 -17.24 0.90
CA LEU A 355 -7.69 -16.58 2.01
C LEU A 355 -8.65 -16.39 3.20
N ASN A 356 -9.88 -15.93 2.97
CA ASN A 356 -10.88 -15.76 4.02
C ASN A 356 -11.25 -17.09 4.68
N LEU A 357 -11.37 -18.18 3.92
CA LEU A 357 -11.60 -19.53 4.50
C LEU A 357 -10.46 -19.96 5.41
N ALA A 358 -9.20 -19.70 5.03
CA ALA A 358 -8.05 -20.00 5.87
C ALA A 358 -8.04 -19.13 7.16
N ALA A 359 -8.44 -17.86 7.07
CA ALA A 359 -8.59 -16.98 8.23
C ALA A 359 -9.70 -17.50 9.17
N ILE A 360 -10.88 -17.87 8.65
CA ILE A 360 -11.97 -18.46 9.41
C ILE A 360 -11.52 -19.75 10.11
N ALA A 361 -10.73 -20.59 9.45
CA ALA A 361 -10.19 -21.82 10.04
C ALA A 361 -9.11 -21.56 11.12
N GLY A 362 -8.64 -20.33 11.27
CA GLY A 362 -7.56 -19.97 12.20
C GLY A 362 -6.18 -20.46 11.76
N GLU A 363 -5.94 -20.50 10.44
CA GLU A 363 -4.62 -20.85 9.86
C GLU A 363 -3.68 -19.64 9.78
N LEU A 364 -4.20 -18.41 9.94
CA LEU A 364 -3.43 -17.18 9.89
C LEU A 364 -3.33 -16.58 11.29
N ASP A 365 -2.17 -16.00 11.64
CA ASP A 365 -1.92 -15.51 13.00
C ASP A 365 -2.34 -14.06 13.19
N GLU A 366 -2.11 -13.23 12.21
CA GLU A 366 -2.69 -11.90 12.10
C GLU A 366 -2.88 -11.58 10.62
N GLN A 367 -4.10 -11.21 10.24
CA GLN A 367 -4.47 -10.90 8.87
C GLN A 367 -5.62 -9.90 8.84
N GLU A 368 -5.39 -8.75 8.22
CA GLU A 368 -6.39 -7.72 7.94
C GLU A 368 -6.63 -7.57 6.45
N ARG A 369 -5.54 -7.74 5.68
CA ARG A 369 -5.55 -7.57 4.24
C ARG A 369 -6.33 -8.69 3.57
N GLN A 370 -7.22 -8.32 2.64
CA GLN A 370 -8.13 -9.24 1.92
C GLN A 370 -9.18 -9.92 2.81
N ILE A 371 -9.34 -9.54 4.09
CA ILE A 371 -10.43 -10.01 4.93
C ILE A 371 -11.67 -9.17 4.67
N SER A 372 -12.73 -9.80 4.21
CA SER A 372 -13.99 -9.13 3.90
C SER A 372 -14.85 -8.91 5.15
N LEU A 373 -15.38 -7.69 5.30
CA LEU A 373 -16.36 -7.38 6.36
C LEU A 373 -17.62 -8.24 6.23
N ALA A 374 -18.01 -8.67 5.02
CA ALA A 374 -19.14 -9.58 4.83
C ALA A 374 -18.98 -10.92 5.57
N ASN A 375 -17.73 -11.34 5.82
CA ASN A 375 -17.44 -12.55 6.61
C ASN A 375 -17.41 -12.30 8.12
N TYR A 376 -17.59 -11.07 8.60
CA TYR A 376 -17.52 -10.74 10.02
C TYR A 376 -18.48 -11.59 10.89
N PRO A 377 -19.75 -11.84 10.52
CA PRO A 377 -20.64 -12.69 11.32
C PRO A 377 -20.10 -14.12 11.49
N VAL A 378 -19.60 -14.74 10.41
CA VAL A 378 -19.02 -16.09 10.42
C VAL A 378 -17.73 -16.12 11.21
N LEU A 379 -16.88 -15.09 11.06
CA LEU A 379 -15.64 -14.95 11.84
C LEU A 379 -15.93 -14.83 13.35
N LYS A 380 -16.95 -14.06 13.75
CA LYS A 380 -17.36 -13.94 15.16
C LYS A 380 -17.96 -15.22 15.72
N GLU A 381 -18.72 -15.95 14.92
CA GLU A 381 -19.25 -17.26 15.30
C GLU A 381 -18.11 -18.26 15.55
N GLU A 382 -17.13 -18.30 14.66
CA GLU A 382 -15.99 -19.22 14.80
C GLU A 382 -15.02 -18.77 15.89
N GLU A 383 -14.82 -17.46 16.10
CA GLU A 383 -14.11 -16.92 17.27
C GLU A 383 -14.70 -17.48 18.58
N ALA A 384 -16.04 -17.44 18.70
CA ALA A 384 -16.73 -17.93 19.90
C ALA A 384 -16.64 -19.47 20.06
N LYS A 385 -16.64 -20.22 18.95
CA LYS A 385 -16.58 -21.68 18.96
C LYS A 385 -15.18 -22.22 19.22
N SER A 386 -14.20 -21.72 18.47
CA SER A 386 -12.84 -22.28 18.47
C SER A 386 -11.93 -21.65 19.53
N GLY A 387 -12.17 -20.38 19.89
CA GLY A 387 -11.30 -19.59 20.75
C GLY A 387 -9.87 -19.41 20.22
N LYS A 388 -9.62 -19.67 18.92
CA LYS A 388 -8.28 -19.61 18.34
C LYS A 388 -7.81 -18.20 18.07
N TYR A 389 -8.72 -17.29 17.78
CA TYR A 389 -8.41 -15.91 17.42
C TYR A 389 -9.43 -14.92 18.00
N LYS A 390 -9.09 -13.64 17.94
CA LYS A 390 -9.95 -12.48 18.19
C LYS A 390 -10.12 -11.69 16.90
N ILE A 391 -11.27 -11.01 16.77
CA ILE A 391 -11.51 -10.09 15.66
C ILE A 391 -11.44 -8.67 16.18
N TYR A 392 -10.52 -7.88 15.60
CA TYR A 392 -10.46 -6.43 15.82
C TYR A 392 -11.03 -5.70 14.60
N LEU A 393 -11.66 -4.56 14.84
CA LEU A 393 -12.17 -3.68 13.79
C LEU A 393 -11.36 -2.38 13.80
N TRP A 394 -10.45 -2.26 12.86
CA TRP A 394 -9.62 -1.08 12.67
C TRP A 394 -10.28 -0.13 11.67
N SER A 395 -10.68 1.05 12.15
CA SER A 395 -11.33 2.05 11.30
C SER A 395 -10.32 2.99 10.64
N SER A 396 -10.71 3.57 9.50
CA SER A 396 -9.90 4.58 8.80
C SER A 396 -9.84 5.92 9.52
N THR A 397 -8.94 6.81 9.09
CA THR A 397 -8.84 8.19 9.59
C THR A 397 -10.03 9.03 9.15
N GLY A 398 -10.77 8.63 8.15
CA GLY A 398 -11.89 9.38 7.61
C GLY A 398 -12.24 8.93 6.21
N GLY A 399 -12.91 9.83 5.54
CA GLY A 399 -13.40 9.55 4.22
C GLY A 399 -14.69 8.75 4.25
N ASP A 400 -14.98 8.18 3.12
CA ASP A 400 -15.99 7.15 2.95
C ASP A 400 -15.34 5.89 2.37
N GLU A 401 -16.05 4.78 2.48
CA GLU A 401 -15.51 3.49 1.99
C GLU A 401 -15.82 3.26 0.50
N ALA A 402 -16.80 3.97 -0.07
CA ALA A 402 -17.24 3.78 -1.44
C ALA A 402 -18.07 5.00 -1.94
N GLY A 403 -17.41 6.11 -2.23
CA GLY A 403 -18.04 7.30 -2.80
C GLY A 403 -18.25 7.23 -4.31
N ILE A 404 -19.20 7.99 -4.83
CA ILE A 404 -19.42 8.12 -6.27
C ILE A 404 -18.75 9.40 -6.76
N ILE A 405 -17.87 9.27 -7.75
CA ILE A 405 -17.04 10.35 -8.28
C ILE A 405 -17.33 10.51 -9.78
N PHE A 406 -17.76 11.71 -10.20
CA PHE A 406 -17.99 12.03 -11.60
C PHE A 406 -16.76 12.63 -12.26
N ASN A 407 -16.52 12.26 -13.53
CA ASN A 407 -15.51 12.89 -14.36
C ASN A 407 -16.04 14.19 -14.97
N LEU A 408 -15.72 15.33 -14.37
CA LEU A 408 -16.16 16.65 -14.81
C LEU A 408 -15.47 17.12 -16.10
N THR A 409 -14.54 16.34 -16.64
CA THR A 409 -13.77 16.66 -17.86
C THR A 409 -13.91 15.62 -18.97
N TYR A 410 -14.94 14.76 -18.89
CA TYR A 410 -15.19 13.74 -19.90
C TYR A 410 -15.51 14.38 -21.26
N LYS A 411 -14.82 13.98 -22.34
CA LYS A 411 -14.92 14.65 -23.65
C LYS A 411 -15.79 13.91 -24.67
N LYS A 412 -16.02 12.58 -24.47
CA LYS A 412 -16.71 11.75 -25.48
C LYS A 412 -18.22 12.07 -25.59
N ASP A 413 -18.84 12.63 -24.55
CA ASP A 413 -20.22 13.09 -24.57
C ASP A 413 -20.36 14.42 -23.81
N PRO A 414 -20.24 15.55 -24.51
CA PRO A 414 -20.31 16.88 -23.90
C PRO A 414 -21.67 17.19 -23.24
N GLU A 415 -22.78 16.62 -23.76
CA GLU A 415 -24.12 16.86 -23.20
C GLU A 415 -24.26 16.17 -21.81
N LEU A 416 -23.83 14.94 -21.71
CA LEU A 416 -23.77 14.23 -20.42
C LEU A 416 -22.82 14.96 -19.45
N THR A 417 -21.63 15.35 -19.90
CA THR A 417 -20.68 16.07 -19.07
C THR A 417 -21.25 17.39 -18.55
N ALA A 418 -21.93 18.15 -19.41
CA ALA A 418 -22.61 19.38 -19.01
C ALA A 418 -23.70 19.13 -17.95
N MET A 419 -24.36 17.99 -17.98
CA MET A 419 -25.36 17.61 -16.99
C MET A 419 -24.72 17.38 -15.62
N TRP A 420 -23.72 16.48 -15.48
CA TRP A 420 -23.17 16.18 -14.16
C TRP A 420 -22.16 17.22 -13.65
N THR A 421 -21.71 18.16 -14.47
CA THR A 421 -20.99 19.35 -13.99
C THR A 421 -21.90 20.33 -13.23
N GLN A 422 -23.22 20.24 -13.39
CA GLN A 422 -24.16 21.04 -12.61
C GLN A 422 -24.21 20.53 -11.16
N LEU A 423 -23.99 21.41 -10.19
CA LEU A 423 -23.98 21.05 -8.78
C LEU A 423 -25.33 20.46 -8.32
N ASP A 424 -26.45 21.01 -8.82
CA ASP A 424 -27.78 20.53 -8.43
C ASP A 424 -28.08 19.14 -8.97
N PHE A 425 -27.47 18.71 -10.09
CA PHE A 425 -27.52 17.32 -10.50
C PHE A 425 -26.80 16.42 -9.50
N ARG A 426 -25.59 16.78 -9.07
CA ARG A 426 -24.83 16.00 -8.08
C ARG A 426 -25.54 15.97 -6.71
N LYS A 427 -26.20 17.08 -6.30
CA LYS A 427 -27.05 17.09 -5.10
C LYS A 427 -28.25 16.14 -5.26
N ALA A 428 -28.90 16.12 -6.43
CA ALA A 428 -29.99 15.19 -6.70
C ALA A 428 -29.54 13.74 -6.60
N VAL A 429 -28.38 13.40 -7.17
CA VAL A 429 -27.76 12.07 -7.01
C VAL A 429 -27.53 11.77 -5.53
N SER A 430 -26.95 12.70 -4.78
CA SER A 430 -26.64 12.52 -3.35
C SER A 430 -27.90 12.29 -2.51
N TYR A 431 -28.93 13.08 -2.68
CA TYR A 431 -30.20 12.94 -1.95
C TYR A 431 -31.02 11.69 -2.34
N ALA A 432 -30.79 11.16 -3.54
CA ALA A 432 -31.43 9.93 -3.98
C ALA A 432 -30.88 8.65 -3.34
N ILE A 433 -29.66 8.68 -2.80
CA ILE A 433 -28.98 7.49 -2.26
C ILE A 433 -29.41 7.23 -0.81
N ASN A 434 -29.93 6.02 -0.55
CA ASN A 434 -30.35 5.55 0.78
C ASN A 434 -29.16 5.02 1.58
N ARG A 435 -28.36 5.93 2.15
CA ARG A 435 -27.18 5.61 2.93
C ARG A 435 -27.44 4.74 4.16
N PRO A 436 -28.57 4.92 4.93
CA PRO A 436 -28.92 3.98 5.98
C PRO A 436 -29.08 2.52 5.52
N GLU A 437 -29.66 2.29 4.33
CA GLU A 437 -29.77 0.95 3.74
C GLU A 437 -28.38 0.38 3.37
N ILE A 438 -27.53 1.20 2.77
CA ILE A 438 -26.14 0.83 2.47
C ILE A 438 -25.39 0.47 3.77
N GLN A 439 -25.50 1.31 4.82
CA GLN A 439 -24.88 1.04 6.13
C GLN A 439 -25.32 -0.32 6.69
N GLN A 440 -26.60 -0.62 6.68
CA GLN A 440 -27.12 -1.87 7.24
C GLN A 440 -26.77 -3.08 6.37
N SER A 441 -26.96 -2.99 5.04
CA SER A 441 -26.87 -4.13 4.15
C SER A 441 -25.44 -4.48 3.76
N VAL A 442 -24.57 -3.47 3.57
CA VAL A 442 -23.20 -3.66 3.09
C VAL A 442 -22.21 -3.60 4.24
N PHE A 443 -22.38 -2.64 5.16
CA PHE A 443 -21.44 -2.40 6.26
C PHE A 443 -21.89 -2.95 7.60
N LEU A 444 -22.94 -3.81 7.62
CA LEU A 444 -23.44 -4.52 8.80
C LEU A 444 -23.78 -3.58 9.99
N GLY A 445 -24.28 -2.39 9.69
CA GLY A 445 -24.60 -1.37 10.67
C GLY A 445 -23.40 -0.64 11.26
N THR A 446 -22.18 -0.94 10.79
CA THR A 446 -20.95 -0.22 11.23
C THR A 446 -20.73 1.07 10.45
N GLY A 447 -19.87 1.96 10.98
CA GLY A 447 -19.57 3.25 10.34
C GLY A 447 -20.72 4.25 10.42
N GLU A 448 -20.64 5.28 9.60
CA GLU A 448 -21.59 6.41 9.58
C GLU A 448 -21.92 6.82 8.14
N PRO A 449 -23.20 7.08 7.80
CA PRO A 449 -23.57 7.84 6.60
C PRO A 449 -22.90 9.21 6.62
N ARG A 450 -21.99 9.51 5.67
CA ARG A 450 -21.19 10.73 5.70
C ARG A 450 -20.54 11.07 4.37
N MET A 451 -20.01 12.30 4.31
CA MET A 451 -19.11 12.71 3.22
C MET A 451 -17.66 12.24 3.46
N GLY A 452 -16.88 12.16 2.38
CA GLY A 452 -15.49 11.71 2.37
C GLY A 452 -14.50 12.65 3.04
N ILE A 453 -14.69 13.01 4.31
CA ILE A 453 -13.80 13.88 5.08
C ILE A 453 -13.27 13.21 6.35
N ILE A 454 -12.21 13.80 6.94
CA ILE A 454 -11.56 13.29 8.15
C ILE A 454 -12.53 13.15 9.33
N LYS A 455 -12.27 12.21 10.23
CA LYS A 455 -13.07 11.96 11.43
C LYS A 455 -13.03 13.10 12.44
N LYS A 456 -14.09 13.24 13.22
CA LYS A 456 -14.19 14.16 14.37
C LYS A 456 -13.06 13.90 15.37
N GLY A 457 -12.53 14.98 15.95
CA GLY A 457 -11.38 14.93 16.87
C GLY A 457 -10.05 15.24 16.21
N SER A 458 -9.94 15.19 14.88
CA SER A 458 -8.78 15.73 14.15
C SER A 458 -8.81 17.27 14.15
N PRO A 459 -7.66 17.96 14.29
CA PRO A 459 -7.60 19.41 14.12
C PRO A 459 -7.99 19.88 12.70
N TRP A 460 -8.00 18.97 11.75
CA TRP A 460 -8.40 19.23 10.35
C TRP A 460 -9.91 19.08 10.11
N TYR A 461 -10.68 18.62 11.11
CA TYR A 461 -12.11 18.38 10.98
C TYR A 461 -12.88 19.69 10.78
N PRO A 462 -13.60 19.88 9.65
CA PRO A 462 -14.25 21.15 9.34
C PRO A 462 -15.56 21.40 10.09
N GLY A 463 -16.10 20.37 10.74
CA GLY A 463 -17.36 20.40 11.49
C GLY A 463 -18.42 19.44 10.96
N ASP A 464 -19.41 19.15 11.83
CA ASP A 464 -20.51 18.23 11.55
C ASP A 464 -21.36 18.70 10.32
N GLU A 465 -21.46 20.02 10.09
CA GLU A 465 -22.14 20.58 8.94
C GLU A 465 -21.64 19.99 7.64
N TRP A 466 -20.31 19.89 7.44
CA TRP A 466 -19.72 19.33 6.22
C TRP A 466 -19.66 17.81 6.22
N ALA A 467 -19.50 17.19 7.40
CA ALA A 467 -19.48 15.74 7.50
C ALA A 467 -20.79 15.09 7.05
N TYR A 468 -21.90 15.77 7.29
CA TYR A 468 -23.24 15.25 7.00
C TYR A 468 -24.01 16.06 5.95
N LYS A 469 -23.38 17.05 5.30
CA LYS A 469 -24.01 17.87 4.24
C LYS A 469 -24.39 17.01 3.04
N TYR A 470 -25.62 17.15 2.56
CA TYR A 470 -26.19 16.41 1.42
C TYR A 470 -26.28 14.87 1.62
N THR A 471 -26.13 14.36 2.85
CA THR A 471 -26.13 12.89 3.11
C THR A 471 -27.52 12.33 3.42
N GLU A 472 -28.50 13.18 3.66
CA GLU A 472 -29.84 12.74 3.96
C GLU A 472 -30.49 12.04 2.75
N PHE A 473 -31.32 11.02 3.01
CA PHE A 473 -32.14 10.38 1.98
C PHE A 473 -33.41 11.19 1.74
N LYS A 474 -33.45 11.96 0.64
CA LYS A 474 -34.52 12.90 0.26
C LYS A 474 -34.90 12.73 -1.21
N PRO A 475 -35.55 11.62 -1.60
CA PRO A 475 -35.87 11.38 -3.02
C PRO A 475 -36.82 12.43 -3.62
N ASP A 476 -37.69 13.06 -2.84
CA ASP A 476 -38.58 14.14 -3.31
C ASP A 476 -37.75 15.38 -3.64
N GLU A 477 -36.78 15.76 -2.81
CA GLU A 477 -35.85 16.87 -3.09
C GLU A 477 -35.02 16.59 -4.34
N ALA A 478 -34.53 15.34 -4.47
CA ALA A 478 -33.81 14.90 -5.67
C ALA A 478 -34.66 15.05 -6.92
N ASN A 479 -35.93 14.67 -6.89
CA ASN A 479 -36.88 14.89 -7.99
C ASN A 479 -37.09 16.39 -8.29
N ALA A 480 -37.26 17.22 -7.26
CA ALA A 480 -37.43 18.65 -7.41
C ALA A 480 -36.21 19.32 -8.07
N LEU A 481 -34.98 18.93 -7.68
CA LEU A 481 -33.75 19.41 -8.30
C LEU A 481 -33.66 19.01 -9.78
N LEU A 482 -33.97 17.74 -10.11
CA LEU A 482 -33.97 17.24 -11.49
C LEU A 482 -35.04 17.95 -12.35
N ASP A 483 -36.21 18.23 -11.78
CA ASP A 483 -37.27 19.01 -12.44
C ASP A 483 -36.84 20.47 -12.67
N GLY A 484 -36.17 21.08 -11.68
CA GLY A 484 -35.59 22.41 -11.78
C GLY A 484 -34.51 22.53 -12.87
N LEU A 485 -33.79 21.47 -13.14
CA LEU A 485 -32.82 21.36 -14.25
C LEU A 485 -33.48 21.12 -15.61
N GLY A 486 -34.81 20.99 -15.66
CA GLY A 486 -35.58 20.79 -16.88
C GLY A 486 -35.73 19.33 -17.34
N TYR A 487 -35.31 18.35 -16.53
CA TYR A 487 -35.36 16.94 -16.88
C TYR A 487 -36.71 16.28 -16.48
N THR A 488 -37.82 16.93 -16.91
CA THR A 488 -39.19 16.52 -16.53
C THR A 488 -39.77 15.41 -17.39
N LYS A 489 -39.32 15.26 -18.64
CA LYS A 489 -39.77 14.20 -19.54
C LYS A 489 -39.19 12.86 -19.14
N ARG A 490 -40.00 11.80 -19.29
CA ARG A 490 -39.56 10.43 -19.03
C ARG A 490 -39.88 9.49 -20.21
N ASP A 491 -39.05 8.47 -20.39
CA ASP A 491 -39.35 7.41 -21.36
C ASP A 491 -40.33 6.36 -20.80
N SER A 492 -40.63 5.33 -21.60
CA SER A 492 -41.57 4.26 -21.23
C SER A 492 -41.10 3.40 -20.04
N GLU A 493 -39.82 3.45 -19.68
CA GLU A 493 -39.25 2.74 -18.53
C GLU A 493 -39.16 3.62 -17.28
N GLY A 494 -39.57 4.92 -17.40
CA GLY A 494 -39.58 5.87 -16.30
C GLY A 494 -38.30 6.68 -16.13
N TYR A 495 -37.30 6.51 -17.00
CA TYR A 495 -36.08 7.30 -16.95
C TYR A 495 -36.29 8.70 -17.52
N ARG A 496 -35.71 9.70 -16.87
CA ARG A 496 -35.73 11.10 -17.31
C ARG A 496 -34.94 11.28 -18.60
N LEU A 497 -35.34 12.25 -19.41
CA LEU A 497 -34.74 12.54 -20.69
C LEU A 497 -34.10 13.93 -20.70
N LEU A 498 -32.91 14.02 -21.30
CA LEU A 498 -32.27 15.27 -21.70
C LEU A 498 -33.05 15.93 -22.85
N PRO A 499 -32.82 17.21 -23.15
CA PRO A 499 -33.43 17.88 -24.29
C PRO A 499 -33.21 17.18 -25.64
N SER A 500 -32.09 16.50 -25.81
CA SER A 500 -31.77 15.68 -26.99
C SER A 500 -32.61 14.40 -27.12
N GLY A 501 -33.29 13.99 -26.06
CA GLY A 501 -33.97 12.68 -25.96
C GLY A 501 -33.12 11.54 -25.42
N LYS A 502 -31.86 11.75 -25.11
CA LYS A 502 -31.04 10.79 -24.38
C LYS A 502 -31.53 10.66 -22.94
N ARG A 503 -31.29 9.50 -22.31
CA ARG A 503 -31.56 9.30 -20.87
C ARG A 503 -30.67 10.19 -20.02
N VAL A 504 -31.23 10.79 -18.98
CA VAL A 504 -30.49 11.38 -17.88
C VAL A 504 -29.79 10.26 -17.14
N GLY A 505 -28.47 10.20 -17.22
CA GLY A 505 -27.75 9.09 -16.62
C GLY A 505 -26.25 9.05 -16.95
N PHE A 506 -25.61 7.96 -16.58
CA PHE A 506 -24.17 7.77 -16.74
C PHE A 506 -23.75 6.31 -16.63
N GLU A 507 -22.56 6.00 -17.12
CA GLU A 507 -21.85 4.75 -16.85
C GLU A 507 -21.13 4.88 -15.50
N LEU A 508 -21.35 3.92 -14.59
CA LEU A 508 -20.70 3.82 -13.29
C LEU A 508 -19.73 2.65 -13.27
N SER A 509 -18.45 2.90 -13.13
CA SER A 509 -17.41 1.86 -13.02
C SER A 509 -17.18 1.46 -11.58
N ALA A 510 -17.19 0.15 -11.29
CA ALA A 510 -16.85 -0.41 -10.00
C ALA A 510 -15.84 -1.56 -10.15
N VAL A 511 -14.91 -1.68 -9.19
CA VAL A 511 -13.88 -2.71 -9.14
C VAL A 511 -14.23 -3.71 -8.04
N PRO A 512 -14.25 -5.03 -8.29
CA PRO A 512 -14.64 -6.02 -7.27
C PRO A 512 -13.54 -6.29 -6.23
N ALA A 513 -12.37 -5.68 -6.39
CA ALA A 513 -11.24 -5.87 -5.50
C ALA A 513 -11.20 -4.78 -4.40
N LEU A 514 -10.87 -5.18 -3.17
CA LEU A 514 -10.52 -4.35 -2.02
C LEU A 514 -11.66 -3.71 -1.23
N GLY A 515 -12.91 -3.82 -1.62
CA GLY A 515 -13.95 -3.17 -0.83
C GLY A 515 -15.37 -3.52 -1.28
N ALA A 516 -16.32 -2.83 -0.71
CA ALA A 516 -17.75 -3.02 -0.96
C ALA A 516 -18.24 -2.21 -2.19
N TYR A 517 -17.38 -1.85 -3.13
CA TYR A 517 -17.69 -0.92 -4.22
C TYR A 517 -18.82 -1.41 -5.11
N VAL A 518 -18.84 -2.71 -5.44
CA VAL A 518 -19.87 -3.31 -6.28
C VAL A 518 -21.21 -3.32 -5.57
N ASP A 519 -21.24 -3.71 -4.28
CA ASP A 519 -22.47 -3.80 -3.50
C ASP A 519 -23.08 -2.42 -3.27
N VAL A 520 -22.26 -1.42 -2.94
CA VAL A 520 -22.69 -0.01 -2.81
C VAL A 520 -23.19 0.52 -4.15
N ALA A 521 -22.49 0.24 -5.25
CA ALA A 521 -22.90 0.65 -6.58
C ALA A 521 -24.26 0.07 -6.97
N GLN A 522 -24.51 -1.22 -6.69
CA GLN A 522 -25.80 -1.87 -7.00
C GLN A 522 -26.97 -1.24 -6.24
N LEU A 523 -26.80 -0.92 -4.95
CA LEU A 523 -27.82 -0.23 -4.16
C LEU A 523 -28.06 1.20 -4.68
N ALA A 524 -26.98 1.94 -4.96
CA ALA A 524 -27.07 3.28 -5.52
C ALA A 524 -27.80 3.29 -6.89
N VAL A 525 -27.50 2.33 -7.76
CA VAL A 525 -28.21 2.16 -9.06
C VAL A 525 -29.71 1.94 -8.85
N ALA A 526 -30.08 1.08 -7.89
CA ALA A 526 -31.49 0.82 -7.56
C ALA A 526 -32.21 2.08 -7.05
N ASP A 527 -31.54 2.90 -6.25
CA ASP A 527 -32.09 4.15 -5.72
C ASP A 527 -32.20 5.22 -6.79
N LEU A 528 -31.17 5.42 -7.61
CA LEU A 528 -31.14 6.40 -8.70
C LEU A 528 -32.24 6.12 -9.74
N LYS A 529 -32.54 4.85 -10.00
CA LYS A 529 -33.66 4.45 -10.85
C LYS A 529 -35.02 4.98 -10.34
N LYS A 530 -35.23 5.01 -9.01
CA LYS A 530 -36.49 5.49 -8.40
C LYS A 530 -36.77 6.95 -8.73
N VAL A 531 -35.72 7.76 -8.88
CA VAL A 531 -35.81 9.18 -9.28
C VAL A 531 -35.69 9.39 -10.79
N GLY A 532 -35.55 8.31 -11.56
CA GLY A 532 -35.50 8.33 -13.03
C GLY A 532 -34.11 8.59 -13.63
N ILE A 533 -33.04 8.41 -12.88
CA ILE A 533 -31.68 8.44 -13.40
C ILE A 533 -31.29 7.03 -13.86
N TRP A 534 -30.84 6.92 -15.11
CA TRP A 534 -30.33 5.67 -15.67
C TRP A 534 -28.85 5.49 -15.33
N VAL A 535 -28.47 4.33 -14.85
CA VAL A 535 -27.06 4.03 -14.57
C VAL A 535 -26.69 2.70 -15.21
N ASP A 536 -25.65 2.72 -16.03
CA ASP A 536 -25.01 1.53 -16.59
C ASP A 536 -23.84 1.11 -15.70
N LEU A 537 -24.09 0.13 -14.83
CA LEU A 537 -23.07 -0.38 -13.91
C LEU A 537 -22.10 -1.31 -14.64
N GLN A 538 -20.84 -0.92 -14.70
CA GLN A 538 -19.76 -1.68 -15.31
C GLN A 538 -18.79 -2.19 -14.24
N ILE A 539 -18.77 -3.50 -14.04
CA ILE A 539 -17.81 -4.15 -13.14
C ILE A 539 -16.55 -4.47 -13.96
N ARG A 540 -15.41 -3.85 -13.58
CA ARG A 540 -14.17 -3.90 -14.34
C ARG A 540 -13.02 -4.47 -13.53
N GLU A 541 -12.12 -5.15 -14.22
CA GLU A 541 -10.81 -5.47 -13.67
C GLU A 541 -10.05 -4.19 -13.31
N ARG A 542 -9.27 -4.27 -12.22
CA ARG A 542 -8.59 -3.12 -11.62
C ARG A 542 -7.64 -2.40 -12.57
N ASP A 543 -6.82 -3.15 -13.32
CA ASP A 543 -5.82 -2.57 -14.23
C ASP A 543 -6.50 -1.87 -15.41
N LEU A 544 -7.57 -2.47 -15.97
CA LEU A 544 -8.38 -1.85 -17.01
C LEU A 544 -9.05 -0.57 -16.49
N HIS A 545 -9.60 -0.60 -15.26
CA HIS A 545 -10.21 0.56 -14.64
C HIS A 545 -9.22 1.72 -14.52
N PHE A 546 -7.99 1.46 -14.06
CA PHE A 546 -6.96 2.50 -13.97
C PHE A 546 -6.51 3.03 -15.33
N GLN A 547 -6.35 2.15 -16.34
CA GLN A 547 -6.04 2.59 -17.70
C GLN A 547 -7.12 3.52 -18.26
N MET A 548 -8.40 3.20 -18.06
CA MET A 548 -9.51 4.05 -18.49
C MET A 548 -9.56 5.38 -17.72
N ARG A 549 -9.27 5.37 -16.42
CA ARG A 549 -9.15 6.58 -15.60
C ARG A 549 -8.06 7.51 -16.16
N GLU A 550 -6.87 6.97 -16.40
CA GLU A 550 -5.73 7.73 -16.94
C GLU A 550 -5.99 8.26 -18.35
N ALA A 551 -6.73 7.50 -19.17
CA ALA A 551 -7.13 7.90 -20.50
C ALA A 551 -8.28 8.92 -20.52
N ASN A 552 -8.82 9.34 -19.37
CA ASN A 552 -10.04 10.19 -19.26
C ASN A 552 -11.30 9.51 -19.88
N ASP A 553 -11.39 8.18 -19.81
CA ASP A 553 -12.43 7.37 -20.44
C ASP A 553 -13.54 6.91 -19.49
N LEU A 554 -13.40 7.12 -18.18
CA LEU A 554 -14.46 6.86 -17.21
C LEU A 554 -15.43 8.03 -17.14
N GLN A 555 -16.75 7.76 -17.06
CA GLN A 555 -17.78 8.77 -16.80
C GLN A 555 -17.95 9.03 -15.31
N ALA A 556 -18.07 7.96 -14.53
CA ALA A 556 -18.09 7.98 -13.07
C ALA A 556 -17.48 6.68 -12.53
N GLU A 557 -17.03 6.73 -11.29
CA GLU A 557 -16.53 5.55 -10.57
C GLU A 557 -17.04 5.50 -9.14
N VAL A 558 -16.98 4.30 -8.55
CA VAL A 558 -17.04 4.10 -7.10
C VAL A 558 -15.64 3.86 -6.58
N TRP A 559 -15.19 4.69 -5.63
CA TRP A 559 -13.88 4.56 -5.00
C TRP A 559 -13.90 5.05 -3.55
N ASN A 560 -12.95 4.56 -2.73
CA ASN A 560 -12.81 5.02 -1.34
C ASN A 560 -12.08 6.36 -1.25
N GLN A 561 -12.25 7.02 -0.09
CA GLN A 561 -11.59 8.27 0.29
C GLN A 561 -10.72 8.05 1.54
N ASP A 562 -9.77 7.12 1.46
CA ASP A 562 -8.80 6.93 2.54
C ASP A 562 -7.74 8.06 2.59
N SER A 563 -6.77 7.96 3.49
CA SER A 563 -5.67 8.94 3.63
C SER A 563 -6.06 10.37 4.03
N ALA A 564 -7.29 10.58 4.52
CA ALA A 564 -7.72 11.90 4.98
C ALA A 564 -6.82 12.51 6.06
N GLY A 565 -6.21 11.66 6.92
CA GLY A 565 -5.27 12.08 7.96
C GLY A 565 -3.86 12.42 7.47
N THR A 566 -3.55 12.09 6.22
CA THR A 566 -2.23 12.30 5.60
C THR A 566 -2.31 13.08 4.30
N MET A 567 -3.40 13.82 4.13
CA MET A 567 -3.75 14.57 2.92
C MET A 567 -2.61 15.42 2.34
N PHE A 568 -1.79 16.04 3.19
CA PHE A 568 -0.69 16.90 2.73
C PHE A 568 0.63 16.16 2.45
N SER A 569 0.71 14.86 2.66
CA SER A 569 1.89 14.10 2.29
C SER A 569 1.77 13.69 0.82
N GLY A 570 2.66 14.23 -0.01
CA GLY A 570 2.57 14.20 -1.49
C GLY A 570 2.76 12.84 -2.15
N SER A 571 2.92 11.74 -1.40
CA SER A 571 2.97 10.40 -1.96
C SER A 571 1.60 9.73 -2.04
N THR A 572 0.54 10.35 -1.53
CA THR A 572 -0.82 9.86 -1.71
C THR A 572 -1.32 10.18 -3.12
N LYS A 573 -0.82 9.46 -4.11
CA LYS A 573 -1.35 9.46 -5.48
C LYS A 573 -2.86 9.16 -5.54
N PHE A 574 -3.43 8.73 -4.44
CA PHE A 574 -4.81 8.27 -4.32
C PHE A 574 -5.71 9.24 -3.54
N ASP A 575 -5.15 10.30 -2.93
CA ASP A 575 -5.99 11.30 -2.30
C ASP A 575 -6.53 12.26 -3.37
N ILE A 576 -7.76 12.02 -3.78
CA ILE A 576 -8.43 12.82 -4.81
C ILE A 576 -8.70 14.26 -4.38
N ARG A 577 -8.61 14.58 -3.09
CA ARG A 577 -8.76 15.94 -2.55
C ARG A 577 -7.55 16.83 -2.83
N MET A 578 -6.44 16.22 -3.30
CA MET A 578 -5.21 16.92 -3.61
C MET A 578 -4.92 16.86 -5.11
N PRO A 579 -5.59 17.69 -5.92
CA PRO A 579 -5.70 17.54 -7.35
C PRO A 579 -4.39 17.59 -8.15
N ILE A 580 -3.31 18.09 -7.57
CA ILE A 580 -2.02 18.15 -8.27
C ILE A 580 -1.15 16.90 -8.08
N TYR A 581 -1.52 15.97 -7.19
CA TYR A 581 -0.68 14.81 -6.87
C TYR A 581 -1.19 13.49 -7.46
N GLY A 582 -2.43 13.40 -7.90
CA GLY A 582 -3.05 12.12 -8.23
C GLY A 582 -3.68 12.00 -9.60
N ASN A 583 -4.00 10.77 -9.96
CA ASN A 583 -4.88 10.43 -11.08
C ASN A 583 -6.32 10.63 -10.62
N LEU A 584 -6.89 11.75 -11.01
CA LEU A 584 -8.16 12.21 -10.49
C LEU A 584 -9.28 11.84 -11.45
N THR A 585 -10.21 11.02 -11.02
CA THR A 585 -11.40 10.74 -11.84
C THR A 585 -12.23 11.99 -12.04
N TYR A 586 -12.39 12.83 -11.02
CA TYR A 586 -13.30 14.00 -11.13
C TYR A 586 -12.80 15.12 -12.05
N GLY A 587 -11.58 15.06 -12.54
CA GLY A 587 -11.07 16.06 -13.49
C GLY A 587 -9.66 15.81 -14.00
N PRO A 588 -9.39 14.70 -14.72
CA PRO A 588 -8.06 14.44 -15.26
C PRO A 588 -7.51 15.58 -16.11
N LEU A 589 -8.37 16.23 -16.89
CA LEU A 589 -7.96 17.31 -17.76
C LEU A 589 -7.82 18.66 -17.04
N PHE A 590 -8.34 18.83 -15.82
CA PHE A 590 -8.01 19.96 -14.96
C PHE A 590 -6.54 19.91 -14.55
N LYS A 591 -6.06 18.70 -14.20
CA LYS A 591 -4.64 18.49 -13.90
C LYS A 591 -3.76 18.74 -15.13
N THR A 592 -4.15 18.25 -16.31
CA THR A 592 -3.44 18.52 -17.57
C THR A 592 -3.32 20.03 -17.83
N TRP A 593 -4.40 20.78 -17.60
CA TRP A 593 -4.38 22.23 -17.73
C TRP A 593 -3.38 22.90 -16.77
N TYR A 594 -3.38 22.46 -15.52
CA TYR A 594 -2.44 22.96 -14.51
C TYR A 594 -0.99 22.61 -14.86
N ASP A 595 -0.70 21.36 -15.18
CA ASP A 595 0.65 20.88 -15.50
C ASP A 595 1.25 21.55 -16.74
N THR A 596 0.40 21.93 -17.72
CA THR A 596 0.81 22.58 -18.97
C THR A 596 0.79 24.11 -18.90
N GLY A 597 0.44 24.69 -17.76
CA GLY A 597 0.28 26.14 -17.61
C GLY A 597 -0.82 26.71 -18.51
N GLY A 598 -1.92 25.99 -18.69
CA GLY A 598 -3.07 26.39 -19.48
C GLY A 598 -2.96 26.15 -20.98
N LYS A 599 -1.92 25.45 -21.46
CA LYS A 599 -1.71 25.19 -22.89
C LYS A 599 -2.53 24.03 -23.42
N ASP A 600 -2.88 23.07 -22.56
CA ASP A 600 -3.67 21.89 -22.88
C ASP A 600 -4.59 21.55 -21.70
N GLY A 601 -5.56 20.66 -21.91
CA GLY A 601 -6.50 20.22 -20.90
C GLY A 601 -7.83 21.00 -20.92
N VAL A 602 -8.42 21.17 -19.75
CA VAL A 602 -9.67 21.94 -19.52
C VAL A 602 -9.41 22.88 -18.36
N GLU A 603 -9.78 24.14 -18.51
CA GLU A 603 -9.64 25.13 -17.46
C GLU A 603 -10.51 24.74 -16.24
N PRO A 604 -9.92 24.57 -15.04
CA PRO A 604 -10.68 24.18 -13.87
C PRO A 604 -11.54 25.34 -13.32
N PRO A 605 -12.65 25.00 -12.63
CA PRO A 605 -13.47 26.00 -11.95
C PRO A 605 -12.73 26.64 -10.78
N ALA A 606 -13.21 27.83 -10.36
CA ALA A 606 -12.59 28.60 -9.28
C ALA A 606 -12.38 27.83 -7.96
N PRO A 607 -13.33 26.99 -7.45
CA PRO A 607 -13.10 26.20 -6.24
C PRO A 607 -11.93 25.22 -6.38
N TRP A 608 -11.75 24.60 -7.54
CA TRP A 608 -10.62 23.70 -7.79
C TRP A 608 -9.29 24.48 -7.76
N LYS A 609 -9.23 25.62 -8.41
CA LYS A 609 -8.03 26.49 -8.39
C LYS A 609 -7.71 26.94 -6.96
N GLN A 610 -8.73 27.22 -6.16
CA GLN A 610 -8.56 27.57 -4.74
C GLN A 610 -7.98 26.41 -3.94
N ILE A 611 -8.43 25.16 -4.13
CA ILE A 611 -7.85 23.98 -3.48
C ILE A 611 -6.37 23.88 -3.80
N VAL A 612 -5.96 24.06 -5.07
CA VAL A 612 -4.54 24.04 -5.46
C VAL A 612 -3.74 25.17 -4.79
N THR A 613 -4.29 26.36 -4.71
CA THR A 613 -3.64 27.49 -4.02
C THR A 613 -3.45 27.20 -2.53
N LEU A 614 -4.47 26.66 -1.86
CA LEU A 614 -4.40 26.25 -0.45
C LEU A 614 -3.38 25.13 -0.23
N GLN A 615 -3.31 24.19 -1.14
CA GLN A 615 -2.33 23.10 -1.12
C GLN A 615 -0.89 23.63 -1.25
N ASP A 616 -0.66 24.59 -2.13
CA ASP A 616 0.66 25.23 -2.24
C ASP A 616 1.01 26.05 -1.00
N GLU A 617 0.05 26.74 -0.41
CA GLU A 617 0.21 27.48 0.86
C GLU A 617 0.58 26.52 2.00
N ALA A 618 -0.08 25.35 2.09
CA ALA A 618 0.16 24.37 3.16
C ALA A 618 1.60 23.89 3.24
N LYS A 619 2.34 23.87 2.12
CA LYS A 619 3.75 23.44 2.07
C LYS A 619 4.67 24.30 2.95
N SER A 620 4.31 25.57 3.17
CA SER A 620 5.10 26.53 3.93
C SER A 620 4.37 27.10 5.16
N ALA A 621 3.13 26.70 5.39
CA ALA A 621 2.31 27.20 6.48
C ALA A 621 2.73 26.59 7.84
N ALA A 622 2.52 27.35 8.93
CA ALA A 622 2.64 26.81 10.29
C ALA A 622 1.52 25.78 10.56
N PRO A 623 1.70 24.86 11.54
CA PRO A 623 0.76 23.78 11.81
C PRO A 623 -0.70 24.24 12.02
N ASP A 624 -0.92 25.32 12.76
CA ASP A 624 -2.28 25.86 12.98
C ASP A 624 -2.90 26.35 11.66
N ARG A 625 -2.12 26.97 10.81
CA ARG A 625 -2.58 27.40 9.48
C ARG A 625 -2.81 26.22 8.55
N GLN A 626 -1.97 25.18 8.64
CA GLN A 626 -2.20 23.91 7.91
C GLN A 626 -3.53 23.27 8.30
N ALA A 627 -3.87 23.30 9.59
CA ALA A 627 -5.17 22.79 10.05
C ALA A 627 -6.34 23.58 9.46
N GLN A 628 -6.24 24.90 9.43
CA GLN A 628 -7.26 25.76 8.79
C GLN A 628 -7.36 25.48 7.28
N ILE A 629 -6.22 25.37 6.60
CA ILE A 629 -6.17 25.03 5.17
C ILE A 629 -6.84 23.68 4.90
N ALA A 630 -6.58 22.67 5.72
CA ALA A 630 -7.23 21.37 5.60
C ALA A 630 -8.74 21.48 5.73
N GLN A 631 -9.23 22.22 6.73
CA GLN A 631 -10.66 22.50 6.90
C GLN A 631 -11.26 23.24 5.68
N GLU A 632 -10.57 24.24 5.14
CA GLU A 632 -10.99 24.98 3.96
C GLU A 632 -11.09 24.06 2.73
N ILE A 633 -10.10 23.17 2.53
CA ILE A 633 -10.11 22.19 1.43
C ILE A 633 -11.29 21.23 1.59
N PHE A 634 -11.53 20.67 2.78
CA PHE A 634 -12.67 19.78 3.02
C PHE A 634 -14.01 20.49 2.78
N LYS A 635 -14.16 21.77 3.17
CA LYS A 635 -15.36 22.56 2.90
C LYS A 635 -15.59 22.74 1.41
N LEU A 636 -14.57 23.18 0.67
CA LEU A 636 -14.64 23.31 -0.78
C LEU A 636 -14.96 21.99 -1.47
N TRP A 637 -14.38 20.89 -0.99
CA TRP A 637 -14.62 19.55 -1.50
C TRP A 637 -16.10 19.17 -1.39
N VAL A 638 -16.66 19.29 -0.21
CA VAL A 638 -18.06 18.92 0.08
C VAL A 638 -19.03 19.91 -0.58
N ASP A 639 -18.77 21.20 -0.50
CA ASP A 639 -19.66 22.23 -1.07
C ASP A 639 -19.83 22.07 -2.60
N ASN A 640 -18.82 21.55 -3.27
CA ASN A 640 -18.85 21.28 -4.71
C ASN A 640 -19.18 19.82 -5.06
N LEU A 641 -19.42 18.93 -4.07
CA LEU A 641 -19.68 17.51 -4.30
C LEU A 641 -18.74 16.90 -5.34
N TYR A 642 -17.43 17.09 -5.14
CA TYR A 642 -16.42 16.42 -5.99
C TYR A 642 -16.40 14.91 -5.76
N ASP A 643 -16.96 14.48 -4.64
CA ASP A 643 -17.23 13.13 -4.25
C ASP A 643 -18.61 13.09 -3.57
N ILE A 644 -19.40 12.07 -3.87
CA ILE A 644 -20.66 11.79 -3.21
C ILE A 644 -20.43 10.67 -2.22
N GLY A 645 -20.06 11.03 -1.00
CA GLY A 645 -19.80 10.10 0.08
C GLY A 645 -21.03 9.24 0.42
N THR A 646 -20.79 8.01 0.81
CA THR A 646 -21.83 7.05 1.22
C THR A 646 -21.76 6.72 2.70
N VAL A 647 -20.91 5.78 3.10
CA VAL A 647 -20.67 5.35 4.48
C VAL A 647 -19.17 5.34 4.73
N GLY A 648 -18.73 5.90 5.84
CA GLY A 648 -17.33 5.94 6.21
C GLY A 648 -17.06 5.50 7.64
N LEU A 649 -15.79 5.50 8.06
CA LEU A 649 -15.31 5.08 9.37
C LEU A 649 -15.63 3.62 9.70
N THR A 650 -15.67 2.76 8.70
CA THR A 650 -15.84 1.32 8.87
C THR A 650 -14.49 0.58 8.87
N ALA A 651 -14.54 -0.71 9.09
CA ALA A 651 -13.41 -1.62 8.91
C ALA A 651 -13.45 -2.36 7.55
N ALA A 652 -14.32 -1.96 6.62
CA ALA A 652 -14.61 -2.73 5.41
C ALA A 652 -13.40 -2.87 4.47
N ASP A 653 -12.65 -1.81 4.29
CA ASP A 653 -11.44 -1.84 3.47
C ASP A 653 -10.21 -2.16 4.32
N GLN A 654 -9.87 -3.44 4.44
CA GLN A 654 -8.65 -3.93 5.11
C GLN A 654 -8.56 -3.51 6.60
N GLY A 655 -9.69 -3.48 7.30
CA GLY A 655 -9.75 -3.14 8.73
C GLY A 655 -10.29 -4.26 9.62
N VAL A 656 -10.78 -5.36 9.04
CA VAL A 656 -11.18 -6.55 9.80
C VAL A 656 -9.93 -7.40 10.04
N ALA A 657 -9.38 -7.32 11.24
CA ALA A 657 -8.16 -8.04 11.61
C ALA A 657 -8.50 -9.31 12.41
N VAL A 658 -8.11 -10.47 11.86
CA VAL A 658 -8.11 -11.76 12.55
C VAL A 658 -6.80 -11.89 13.31
N VAL A 659 -6.81 -12.06 14.62
CA VAL A 659 -5.61 -12.06 15.47
C VAL A 659 -5.60 -13.32 16.35
N ASN A 660 -4.61 -14.19 16.18
CA ASN A 660 -4.40 -15.38 16.99
C ASN A 660 -4.30 -15.01 18.49
N VAL A 661 -5.07 -15.68 19.34
CA VAL A 661 -5.11 -15.38 20.80
C VAL A 661 -3.75 -15.52 21.49
N LYS A 662 -2.81 -16.27 20.88
CA LYS A 662 -1.45 -16.39 21.40
C LYS A 662 -0.51 -15.29 20.91
N LEU A 663 -0.93 -14.47 19.95
CA LEU A 663 -0.14 -13.34 19.44
C LEU A 663 -0.46 -12.08 20.25
N HIS A 664 0.47 -11.68 21.10
CA HIS A 664 0.35 -10.54 22.01
C HIS A 664 0.93 -9.27 21.40
N ASN A 665 0.66 -8.13 22.02
CA ASN A 665 1.03 -6.77 21.62
C ASN A 665 0.40 -6.29 20.30
N VAL A 666 -0.50 -7.06 19.69
CA VAL A 666 -1.29 -6.56 18.55
C VAL A 666 -2.31 -5.54 19.08
N PRO A 667 -2.34 -4.30 18.59
CA PRO A 667 -3.28 -3.29 19.08
C PRO A 667 -4.73 -3.67 18.78
N GLU A 668 -5.59 -3.66 19.79
CA GLU A 668 -7.04 -3.84 19.60
C GLU A 668 -7.64 -2.68 18.79
N SER A 669 -7.12 -1.48 18.99
CA SER A 669 -7.48 -0.28 18.23
C SER A 669 -6.27 0.24 17.47
N LEU A 670 -6.39 0.28 16.17
CA LEU A 670 -5.37 0.76 15.23
C LEU A 670 -6.07 1.59 14.15
N THR A 671 -5.48 2.71 13.79
CA THR A 671 -5.96 3.46 12.64
C THR A 671 -5.47 2.77 11.36
N LYS A 672 -6.42 2.28 10.56
CA LYS A 672 -6.09 1.68 9.27
C LYS A 672 -5.99 2.77 8.22
N ASP A 673 -4.90 2.78 7.48
CA ASP A 673 -4.69 3.68 6.36
C ASP A 673 -3.53 3.18 5.50
N TRP A 674 -3.61 3.41 4.20
CA TRP A 674 -2.51 3.09 3.28
C TRP A 674 -1.23 3.85 3.63
N ALA A 675 -1.37 5.15 3.89
CA ALA A 675 -0.23 6.01 4.19
C ALA A 675 0.47 5.64 5.52
N LEU A 676 -0.26 5.06 6.46
CA LEU A 676 0.28 4.60 7.74
C LEU A 676 0.96 3.23 7.65
N ARG A 677 0.88 2.57 6.50
CA ARG A 677 1.40 1.21 6.30
C ARG A 677 0.81 0.20 7.29
N THR A 678 -0.51 0.30 7.58
CA THR A 678 -1.17 -0.65 8.48
C THR A 678 -1.02 -2.09 7.94
N PRO A 679 -0.53 -3.07 8.75
CA PRO A 679 -0.39 -3.06 10.22
C PRO A 679 0.98 -2.56 10.73
N GLY A 680 1.88 -2.09 9.88
CA GLY A 680 3.24 -1.66 10.25
C GLY A 680 3.29 -0.49 11.24
N ASN A 681 2.28 0.42 11.23
CA ASN A 681 2.13 1.44 12.26
C ASN A 681 1.83 0.84 13.65
N GLY A 682 1.31 -0.38 13.73
CA GLY A 682 1.11 -1.15 14.96
C GLY A 682 2.39 -1.73 15.57
N LYS A 683 3.54 -1.50 14.96
CA LYS A 683 4.88 -1.94 15.45
C LYS A 683 5.00 -3.47 15.57
N PRO A 684 4.79 -4.24 14.48
CA PRO A 684 4.79 -5.69 14.52
C PRO A 684 6.12 -6.29 15.01
N GLU A 685 7.21 -5.53 14.98
CA GLU A 685 8.48 -5.92 15.57
C GLU A 685 8.38 -6.25 17.08
N THR A 686 7.36 -5.69 17.76
CA THR A 686 7.10 -5.89 19.19
C THR A 686 6.07 -7.00 19.47
N TRP A 687 5.47 -7.58 18.43
CA TRP A 687 4.50 -8.66 18.61
C TRP A 687 5.19 -9.98 18.90
N PHE A 688 4.57 -10.83 19.71
CA PHE A 688 5.19 -12.09 20.13
C PHE A 688 4.16 -13.16 20.43
N PHE A 689 4.55 -14.42 20.30
CA PHE A 689 3.74 -15.56 20.72
C PHE A 689 4.01 -15.91 22.18
N VAL A 690 2.94 -16.06 22.98
CA VAL A 690 3.03 -16.70 24.28
C VAL A 690 3.18 -18.20 24.10
N LYS A 691 4.09 -18.80 24.86
CA LYS A 691 4.41 -20.24 24.82
C LYS A 691 3.41 -21.09 25.61
#